data_3b14efdd6f09c9ea4a3ce1de1a22d6b5
#
_entry.id   3b14efdd6f09c9ea4a3ce1de1a22d6b5
#
_cell.length_a   1.000
_cell.length_b   1.000
_cell.length_c   1.000
_cell.angle_alpha   90.00
_cell.angle_beta   90.00
_cell.angle_gamma   90.00
#
_symmetry.space_group_name_H-M   'P 1'
#
loop_
_entity.id
_entity.type
_entity.pdbx_description
1 polymer ?
#
loop_
_entity_poly.entity_id
_entity_poly.type
_entity_poly.pdbx_seq_one_letter_code
_entity_poly.pdbx_strand_id
1 'polypeptide(L)'
;MKKLFSLLAVWVLALTTAASGQIVETRPAPLQQSSKDVVIVYHSDRGNGGLKGFTGDMYAHIGVITDKSNGQWVYAPAKWGDNSEKYKLTPKGNDTWELAIGDIRTYFGITDATETVEKLAMVFRSADTKKEGKTETGGDIFVDVNPDGFVLDVNSTASSVLLSPTKATVNATTTEEADITITLDGIKVASKKGTTLSAEISLSERRTYKVIVTADNGKETLTSELTFLVAPQAVKADYPGGVPQQGAVEADGKTRFCIAAPGKENVIIVGSWDNYSPNDASVMKYQDYNGYRYFWAEVEGLEKGKNYCYYYLVDGTKKVGDPYARLVLDPYSDKWLDKLPEGCPAYPYDRFDDTMLAVYNSDIDNYDWQYNDAYSIPDHDKLIIYELLVRDFDGANRTADGTFDNVSHRLLYLKELGVNAIELMPVMEFNGNNSWGYNTNFYMAPDKAYGSPADLRALIDNIHRHGMAVILDIVFNQSDGLHPWYQMYDIKNNPFYNEKAPHDYSVLNDWNQSNPLVEQHWADVIRYWMTAYNVDGFRFDLVKGLGDNDSYSGGTEAYNKSRVDRMTRLHAVITSVKPDGIHINEHLAGAKEETEMAADGQLQWANMSNASCQTAMGYNQQSDMSAFYAPRHGSRPYGSTVSYAESHDEERMGYKQTRWGATDDVKVDEEVRSQRLGMVAALMLMTPGNHMIWQFGELGADQTTKNTDGGNNTDPKTVLWGRLENGNWANLLQTYTNLNWIRRLNPALFSADTQVDMSYNGWTNGRHIRLTAGNQELLLLANPTTDEMTVEAAVTKIAAANNRVMTSTPAVELTPAVTDGKVSCKLPAGTFVIIGTADTAGIDGAIGDAPTARAIGGNGRITIVGEYDTVSVYSISGAMTGLEGLTPGIYVVDIDGRASKVLVR
;
A
#
# COMPACT_ATOMS: atom_id res chain seq x y z
N MET A 1 -43.26 -1.08 -68.74
CA MET A 1 -44.04 -0.06 -67.97
C MET A 1 -43.65 0.01 -66.57
N LYS A 2 -43.43 1.24 -66.11
CA LYS A 2 -43.21 1.73 -64.77
C LYS A 2 -41.87 1.41 -64.12
N LYS A 3 -41.02 2.45 -64.20
CA LYS A 3 -39.82 2.70 -63.39
C LYS A 3 -40.18 2.83 -61.91
N LEU A 4 -39.42 2.19 -61.06
CA LEU A 4 -39.35 2.62 -59.61
C LEU A 4 -37.93 3.07 -59.35
N PHE A 5 -37.74 4.36 -59.09
CA PHE A 5 -36.53 4.94 -58.56
C PHE A 5 -36.53 4.64 -57.09
N SER A 6 -35.49 3.94 -56.54
CA SER A 6 -35.20 3.91 -55.12
C SER A 6 -34.12 4.94 -54.83
N LEU A 7 -34.47 5.99 -54.08
CA LEU A 7 -33.53 6.92 -53.49
C LEU A 7 -32.74 6.17 -52.38
N LEU A 8 -31.46 6.05 -52.58
CA LEU A 8 -30.52 5.76 -51.50
C LEU A 8 -30.31 7.07 -50.73
N ALA A 9 -30.91 7.18 -49.56
CA ALA A 9 -30.55 8.22 -48.59
C ALA A 9 -29.25 7.84 -47.92
N VAL A 10 -28.16 8.47 -48.32
CA VAL A 10 -26.88 8.40 -47.62
C VAL A 10 -27.06 9.23 -46.33
N TRP A 11 -27.18 8.54 -45.20
CA TRP A 11 -27.02 9.16 -43.87
C TRP A 11 -25.54 9.46 -43.69
N VAL A 12 -25.15 10.70 -43.92
CA VAL A 12 -23.90 11.24 -43.42
C VAL A 12 -24.10 11.42 -41.95
N LEU A 13 -23.57 10.48 -41.15
CA LEU A 13 -23.39 10.66 -39.72
C LEU A 13 -22.35 11.76 -39.56
N ALA A 14 -22.80 13.00 -39.38
CA ALA A 14 -21.95 14.07 -38.88
C ALA A 14 -21.59 13.70 -37.43
N LEU A 15 -20.40 13.14 -37.25
CA LEU A 15 -19.72 13.16 -35.94
C LEU A 15 -19.47 14.63 -35.63
N THR A 16 -20.39 15.26 -34.93
CA THR A 16 -20.13 16.51 -34.23
C THR A 16 -19.17 16.14 -33.09
N THR A 17 -17.87 16.31 -33.30
CA THR A 17 -16.92 16.49 -32.20
C THR A 17 -17.42 17.70 -31.42
N ALA A 18 -17.99 17.48 -30.26
CA ALA A 18 -18.35 18.54 -29.34
C ALA A 18 -17.06 19.32 -29.05
N ALA A 19 -17.04 20.59 -29.44
CA ALA A 19 -16.04 21.52 -28.93
C ALA A 19 -16.22 21.55 -27.42
N SER A 20 -15.17 21.20 -26.63
CA SER A 20 -15.17 21.29 -25.18
C SER A 20 -15.23 22.77 -24.80
N GLY A 21 -16.44 23.32 -24.60
CA GLY A 21 -16.62 24.62 -23.97
C GLY A 21 -16.37 24.48 -22.45
N GLN A 22 -16.04 25.61 -21.81
CA GLN A 22 -15.89 25.61 -20.33
C GLN A 22 -17.12 25.00 -19.66
N ILE A 23 -16.90 24.11 -18.69
CA ILE A 23 -17.98 23.49 -17.90
C ILE A 23 -18.67 24.54 -17.03
N VAL A 24 -17.88 25.46 -16.50
CA VAL A 24 -18.32 26.57 -15.65
C VAL A 24 -17.75 27.90 -16.17
N GLU A 25 -18.57 28.90 -16.23
CA GLU A 25 -18.20 30.28 -16.49
C GLU A 25 -18.57 31.15 -15.25
N THR A 26 -17.87 32.26 -15.08
CA THR A 26 -18.19 33.21 -14.00
C THR A 26 -18.58 34.59 -14.55
N ARG A 27 -19.40 35.27 -13.81
CA ARG A 27 -19.68 36.69 -14.04
C ARG A 27 -19.49 37.42 -12.71
N PRO A 28 -18.57 38.40 -12.60
CA PRO A 28 -17.61 38.83 -13.64
C PRO A 28 -16.56 37.80 -14.00
N ALA A 29 -15.92 37.98 -15.15
CA ALA A 29 -14.75 37.24 -15.60
C ALA A 29 -13.71 38.23 -16.13
N PRO A 30 -12.40 38.01 -15.82
CA PRO A 30 -11.80 37.09 -14.83
C PRO A 30 -12.31 37.35 -13.41
N LEU A 31 -12.46 36.26 -12.63
CA LEU A 31 -12.87 36.34 -11.24
C LEU A 31 -11.71 36.83 -10.37
N GLN A 32 -11.96 37.78 -9.47
CA GLN A 32 -10.97 38.37 -8.56
C GLN A 32 -11.39 38.30 -7.10
N GLN A 33 -10.44 38.53 -6.18
CA GLN A 33 -10.69 38.55 -4.73
C GLN A 33 -11.80 39.52 -4.34
N SER A 34 -11.81 40.71 -4.96
CA SER A 34 -12.78 41.79 -4.69
C SER A 34 -14.06 41.71 -5.52
N SER A 35 -14.23 40.72 -6.38
CA SER A 35 -15.40 40.57 -7.24
C SER A 35 -16.69 40.56 -6.45
N LYS A 36 -17.67 41.34 -6.90
CA LYS A 36 -19.03 41.46 -6.35
C LYS A 36 -20.06 40.92 -7.33
N ASP A 37 -21.22 40.58 -6.82
CA ASP A 37 -22.32 40.04 -7.61
C ASP A 37 -21.94 38.83 -8.46
N VAL A 38 -21.03 37.98 -7.91
CA VAL A 38 -20.52 36.81 -8.60
C VAL A 38 -21.63 35.81 -8.85
N VAL A 39 -21.72 35.36 -10.10
CA VAL A 39 -22.63 34.31 -10.56
C VAL A 39 -21.80 33.22 -11.23
N ILE A 40 -21.98 32.00 -10.78
CA ILE A 40 -21.46 30.79 -11.40
C ILE A 40 -22.47 30.32 -12.44
N VAL A 41 -22.02 30.10 -13.66
CA VAL A 41 -22.84 29.59 -14.78
C VAL A 41 -22.35 28.18 -15.10
N TYR A 42 -23.17 27.19 -14.86
CA TYR A 42 -22.85 25.77 -15.09
C TYR A 42 -23.54 25.27 -16.35
N HIS A 43 -22.80 24.54 -17.20
CA HIS A 43 -23.27 23.90 -18.42
C HIS A 43 -23.34 22.38 -18.20
N SER A 44 -24.53 21.87 -17.92
CA SER A 44 -24.76 20.48 -17.54
C SER A 44 -24.59 19.45 -18.70
N ASP A 45 -24.49 19.92 -19.94
CA ASP A 45 -24.20 19.11 -21.12
C ASP A 45 -22.69 18.92 -21.37
N ARG A 46 -21.84 19.57 -20.56
CA ARG A 46 -20.37 19.54 -20.61
C ARG A 46 -19.80 18.69 -19.46
N GLY A 47 -18.49 18.52 -19.47
CA GLY A 47 -17.81 17.67 -18.50
C GLY A 47 -18.21 16.19 -18.64
N ASN A 48 -18.46 15.49 -17.54
CA ASN A 48 -18.92 14.09 -17.58
C ASN A 48 -20.35 13.91 -18.13
N GLY A 49 -21.08 15.01 -18.37
CA GLY A 49 -22.46 14.97 -18.88
C GLY A 49 -23.45 14.30 -17.92
N GLY A 50 -23.10 14.03 -16.67
CA GLY A 50 -23.94 13.30 -15.73
C GLY A 50 -25.26 13.99 -15.36
N LEU A 51 -25.37 15.30 -15.64
CA LEU A 51 -26.59 16.11 -15.43
C LEU A 51 -27.18 16.66 -16.73
N LYS A 52 -26.73 16.19 -17.89
CA LYS A 52 -27.26 16.60 -19.18
C LYS A 52 -28.75 16.30 -19.27
N GLY A 53 -29.55 17.31 -19.70
CA GLY A 53 -31.01 17.19 -19.80
C GLY A 53 -31.74 17.05 -18.47
N PHE A 54 -31.09 17.28 -17.34
CA PHE A 54 -31.69 17.18 -16.01
C PHE A 54 -32.69 18.36 -15.79
N THR A 55 -33.90 18.07 -15.27
CA THR A 55 -34.96 19.04 -15.07
C THR A 55 -35.41 19.20 -13.61
N GLY A 56 -34.84 18.41 -12.70
CA GLY A 56 -35.13 18.48 -11.27
C GLY A 56 -34.32 19.56 -10.56
N ASP A 57 -34.48 19.65 -9.24
CA ASP A 57 -33.68 20.54 -8.40
C ASP A 57 -32.20 20.16 -8.41
N MET A 58 -31.33 21.12 -8.73
CA MET A 58 -29.88 20.96 -8.80
C MET A 58 -29.20 21.81 -7.72
N TYR A 59 -28.16 21.25 -7.13
CA TYR A 59 -27.41 21.91 -6.05
C TYR A 59 -25.89 21.81 -6.32
N ALA A 60 -25.17 22.81 -5.86
CA ALA A 60 -23.71 22.79 -5.82
C ALA A 60 -23.23 22.33 -4.45
N HIS A 61 -22.33 21.34 -4.43
CA HIS A 61 -21.43 21.17 -3.32
C HIS A 61 -20.22 22.02 -3.65
N ILE A 62 -20.04 23.14 -2.96
CA ILE A 62 -19.07 24.18 -3.32
C ILE A 62 -18.30 24.67 -2.11
N GLY A 63 -17.00 24.82 -2.26
CA GLY A 63 -16.06 25.38 -1.29
C GLY A 63 -15.02 26.23 -1.99
N VAL A 64 -13.95 26.54 -1.27
CA VAL A 64 -12.78 27.26 -1.81
C VAL A 64 -11.49 26.53 -1.48
N ILE A 65 -10.47 26.75 -2.30
CA ILE A 65 -9.08 26.49 -1.99
C ILE A 65 -8.42 27.82 -1.68
N THR A 66 -7.65 27.87 -0.59
CA THR A 66 -6.98 29.08 -0.13
C THR A 66 -5.48 28.84 0.01
N ASP A 67 -4.70 29.91 0.09
CA ASP A 67 -3.26 29.85 0.39
C ASP A 67 -2.89 29.15 1.72
N LYS A 68 -3.90 28.93 2.60
CA LYS A 68 -3.75 28.25 3.89
C LYS A 68 -4.31 26.84 3.91
N SER A 69 -5.04 26.44 2.86
CA SER A 69 -5.77 25.17 2.84
C SER A 69 -4.95 23.97 2.34
N ASN A 70 -3.70 24.18 1.93
CA ASN A 70 -2.82 23.14 1.37
C ASN A 70 -3.49 22.32 0.25
N GLY A 71 -4.20 23.01 -0.65
CA GLY A 71 -4.94 22.39 -1.75
C GLY A 71 -6.26 21.72 -1.37
N GLN A 72 -6.64 21.75 -0.10
CA GLN A 72 -7.90 21.17 0.38
C GLN A 72 -9.08 22.13 0.20
N TRP A 73 -10.27 21.56 -0.01
CA TRP A 73 -11.49 22.33 0.03
C TRP A 73 -11.77 22.75 1.47
N VAL A 74 -11.96 24.04 1.65
CA VAL A 74 -12.39 24.61 2.92
C VAL A 74 -13.67 25.41 2.73
N TYR A 75 -14.35 25.66 3.81
CA TYR A 75 -15.65 26.39 3.82
C TYR A 75 -16.76 25.74 2.97
N ALA A 76 -16.60 24.46 2.63
CA ALA A 76 -17.62 23.68 1.93
C ALA A 76 -18.77 23.26 2.89
N PRO A 77 -19.96 22.85 2.36
CA PRO A 77 -21.02 22.29 3.19
C PRO A 77 -20.52 21.09 4.00
N ALA A 78 -20.87 21.04 5.30
CA ALA A 78 -20.43 19.98 6.21
C ALA A 78 -20.96 18.57 5.84
N LYS A 79 -21.99 18.49 4.99
CA LYS A 79 -22.60 17.23 4.57
C LYS A 79 -22.75 17.18 3.07
N TRP A 80 -22.33 16.08 2.47
CA TRP A 80 -22.73 15.71 1.13
C TRP A 80 -24.25 15.59 1.08
N GLY A 81 -24.90 16.21 0.08
CA GLY A 81 -26.35 16.21 -0.02
C GLY A 81 -27.06 17.34 0.69
N ASP A 82 -26.37 18.40 1.12
CA ASP A 82 -27.00 19.61 1.66
C ASP A 82 -27.83 20.31 0.58
N ASN A 83 -29.17 20.27 0.74
CA ASN A 83 -30.15 20.86 -0.16
C ASN A 83 -30.68 22.24 0.31
N SER A 84 -29.89 22.99 1.06
CA SER A 84 -30.26 24.34 1.44
C SER A 84 -30.30 25.27 0.21
N GLU A 85 -31.20 26.26 0.25
CA GLU A 85 -31.41 27.24 -0.83
C GLU A 85 -30.13 28.00 -1.20
N LYS A 86 -29.18 28.13 -0.28
CA LYS A 86 -27.86 28.74 -0.51
C LYS A 86 -27.09 28.09 -1.68
N TYR A 87 -27.26 26.79 -1.86
CA TYR A 87 -26.52 26.00 -2.85
C TYR A 87 -27.37 25.62 -4.07
N LYS A 88 -28.63 26.03 -4.12
CA LYS A 88 -29.57 25.68 -5.19
C LYS A 88 -29.30 26.48 -6.45
N LEU A 89 -29.18 25.81 -7.60
CA LEU A 89 -29.02 26.43 -8.90
C LEU A 89 -30.37 26.79 -9.50
N THR A 90 -30.39 27.88 -10.26
CA THR A 90 -31.56 28.35 -11.02
C THR A 90 -31.39 27.91 -12.49
N PRO A 91 -32.38 27.18 -13.08
CA PRO A 91 -32.30 26.78 -14.48
C PRO A 91 -32.50 28.00 -15.42
N LYS A 92 -31.68 28.05 -16.50
CA LYS A 92 -31.78 29.08 -17.55
C LYS A 92 -32.19 28.52 -18.92
N GLY A 93 -32.37 27.21 -19.01
CA GLY A 93 -32.63 26.48 -20.25
C GLY A 93 -31.35 26.07 -21.00
N ASN A 94 -31.51 25.19 -22.00
CA ASN A 94 -30.40 24.68 -22.80
C ASN A 94 -29.23 24.17 -21.96
N ASP A 95 -29.54 23.32 -20.99
CA ASP A 95 -28.56 22.75 -20.08
C ASP A 95 -27.69 23.75 -19.32
N THR A 96 -28.16 25.01 -19.19
CA THR A 96 -27.49 26.10 -18.46
C THR A 96 -28.17 26.38 -17.12
N TRP A 97 -27.39 26.50 -16.08
CA TRP A 97 -27.79 26.69 -14.69
C TRP A 97 -26.96 27.79 -14.03
N GLU A 98 -27.54 28.56 -13.12
CA GLU A 98 -26.87 29.65 -12.43
C GLU A 98 -26.96 29.51 -10.93
N LEU A 99 -25.82 29.76 -10.24
CA LEU A 99 -25.71 29.94 -8.80
C LEU A 99 -25.19 31.37 -8.49
N ALA A 100 -25.98 32.18 -7.82
CA ALA A 100 -25.54 33.51 -7.38
C ALA A 100 -24.83 33.38 -6.04
N ILE A 101 -23.53 33.70 -6.00
CA ILE A 101 -22.72 33.67 -4.76
C ILE A 101 -22.42 35.08 -4.23
N GLY A 102 -22.54 36.11 -5.07
CA GLY A 102 -22.33 37.51 -4.63
C GLY A 102 -20.86 37.79 -4.29
N ASP A 103 -20.59 38.20 -3.06
CA ASP A 103 -19.22 38.38 -2.54
C ASP A 103 -18.65 37.05 -2.04
N ILE A 104 -17.50 36.64 -2.59
CA ILE A 104 -16.90 35.34 -2.30
C ILE A 104 -16.68 35.14 -0.80
N ARG A 105 -16.01 36.08 -0.13
CA ARG A 105 -15.67 35.95 1.29
C ARG A 105 -16.92 35.90 2.18
N THR A 106 -17.91 36.71 1.86
CA THR A 106 -19.20 36.73 2.58
C THR A 106 -19.97 35.42 2.38
N TYR A 107 -20.02 34.91 1.16
CA TYR A 107 -20.75 33.69 0.83
C TYR A 107 -20.17 32.47 1.56
N PHE A 108 -18.85 32.36 1.59
CA PHE A 108 -18.17 31.25 2.26
C PHE A 108 -17.93 31.48 3.75
N GLY A 109 -18.11 32.70 4.25
CA GLY A 109 -17.91 33.03 5.67
C GLY A 109 -16.45 33.15 6.06
N ILE A 110 -15.58 33.55 5.12
CA ILE A 110 -14.14 33.71 5.35
C ILE A 110 -13.89 35.00 6.13
N THR A 111 -13.52 34.88 7.40
CA THR A 111 -13.30 36.00 8.32
C THR A 111 -11.87 36.43 8.48
N ASP A 112 -10.91 35.54 8.19
CA ASP A 112 -9.48 35.86 8.24
C ASP A 112 -9.09 36.75 7.05
N ALA A 113 -8.79 38.00 7.31
CA ALA A 113 -8.43 38.97 6.27
C ALA A 113 -7.09 38.69 5.59
N THR A 114 -6.26 37.81 6.16
CA THR A 114 -4.95 37.41 5.60
C THR A 114 -5.03 36.15 4.76
N GLU A 115 -6.18 35.51 4.70
CA GLU A 115 -6.39 34.30 3.89
C GLU A 115 -6.83 34.71 2.48
N THR A 116 -6.15 34.18 1.48
CA THR A 116 -6.39 34.46 0.05
C THR A 116 -7.10 33.27 -0.60
N VAL A 117 -8.20 33.52 -1.28
CA VAL A 117 -8.90 32.48 -2.06
C VAL A 117 -8.18 32.30 -3.39
N GLU A 118 -7.70 31.11 -3.66
CA GLU A 118 -7.00 30.79 -4.91
C GLU A 118 -7.97 30.21 -5.96
N LYS A 119 -8.92 29.37 -5.51
CA LYS A 119 -9.90 28.73 -6.41
C LYS A 119 -11.26 28.60 -5.74
N LEU A 120 -12.32 28.64 -6.56
CA LEU A 120 -13.60 28.02 -6.21
C LEU A 120 -13.54 26.55 -6.62
N ALA A 121 -13.99 25.66 -5.74
CA ALA A 121 -14.01 24.22 -5.98
C ALA A 121 -15.43 23.69 -5.87
N MET A 122 -15.92 22.91 -6.84
CA MET A 122 -17.32 22.53 -6.89
C MET A 122 -17.61 21.19 -7.58
N VAL A 123 -18.70 20.57 -7.14
CA VAL A 123 -19.40 19.48 -7.82
C VAL A 123 -20.86 19.83 -7.86
N PHE A 124 -21.51 19.66 -9.02
CA PHE A 124 -22.95 19.84 -9.15
C PHE A 124 -23.66 18.49 -8.98
N ARG A 125 -24.86 18.50 -8.41
CA ARG A 125 -25.58 17.24 -8.13
C ARG A 125 -27.09 17.41 -8.13
N SER A 126 -27.78 16.30 -8.35
CA SER A 126 -29.23 16.19 -8.12
C SER A 126 -29.54 16.23 -6.62
N ALA A 127 -30.78 16.60 -6.27
CA ALA A 127 -31.25 16.66 -4.88
C ALA A 127 -31.12 15.32 -4.14
N ASP A 128 -31.27 14.20 -4.84
CA ASP A 128 -31.13 12.82 -4.30
C ASP A 128 -29.70 12.27 -4.35
N THR A 129 -28.74 13.10 -4.76
CA THR A 129 -27.30 12.77 -4.86
C THR A 129 -26.93 11.64 -5.83
N LYS A 130 -27.85 11.15 -6.66
CA LYS A 130 -27.62 10.03 -7.58
C LYS A 130 -26.98 10.43 -8.90
N LYS A 131 -27.02 11.72 -9.24
CA LYS A 131 -26.42 12.27 -10.45
C LYS A 131 -25.47 13.40 -10.08
N GLU A 132 -24.33 13.42 -10.73
CA GLU A 132 -23.26 14.39 -10.49
C GLU A 132 -22.75 14.99 -11.79
N GLY A 133 -22.47 16.30 -11.77
CA GLY A 133 -21.78 17.04 -12.80
C GLY A 133 -20.37 17.36 -12.37
N LYS A 134 -19.40 16.78 -13.07
CA LYS A 134 -17.98 16.83 -12.80
C LYS A 134 -17.19 17.09 -14.07
N THR A 135 -15.84 17.10 -14.00
CA THR A 135 -14.99 17.14 -15.20
C THR A 135 -15.23 15.92 -16.09
N GLU A 136 -14.71 15.91 -17.30
CA GLU A 136 -14.82 14.78 -18.24
C GLU A 136 -14.23 13.48 -17.67
N THR A 137 -13.23 13.60 -16.81
CA THR A 137 -12.55 12.49 -16.13
C THR A 137 -13.24 12.08 -14.82
N GLY A 138 -14.29 12.80 -14.39
CA GLY A 138 -15.01 12.55 -13.15
C GLY A 138 -14.42 13.26 -11.93
N GLY A 139 -13.42 14.10 -12.11
CA GLY A 139 -12.84 14.97 -11.05
C GLY A 139 -13.72 16.16 -10.71
N ASP A 140 -13.31 16.91 -9.69
CA ASP A 140 -13.95 18.13 -9.24
C ASP A 140 -13.72 19.28 -10.24
N ILE A 141 -14.59 20.31 -10.20
CA ILE A 141 -14.51 21.47 -11.09
C ILE A 141 -13.91 22.64 -10.31
N PHE A 142 -12.86 23.25 -10.87
CA PHE A 142 -12.17 24.39 -10.26
C PHE A 142 -12.28 25.65 -11.13
N VAL A 143 -12.37 26.81 -10.49
CA VAL A 143 -12.33 28.12 -11.14
C VAL A 143 -11.36 29.01 -10.38
N ASP A 144 -10.36 29.56 -11.08
CA ASP A 144 -9.34 30.39 -10.47
C ASP A 144 -9.91 31.73 -9.98
N VAL A 145 -9.42 32.21 -8.82
CA VAL A 145 -9.72 33.51 -8.26
C VAL A 145 -8.44 34.34 -8.27
N ASN A 146 -8.36 35.28 -9.17
CA ASN A 146 -7.18 36.08 -9.39
C ASN A 146 -6.98 37.18 -8.31
N PRO A 147 -5.75 37.64 -8.08
CA PRO A 147 -5.49 38.85 -7.33
C PRO A 147 -6.22 40.07 -7.93
N ASP A 148 -6.46 41.10 -7.10
CA ASP A 148 -7.04 42.35 -7.60
C ASP A 148 -6.04 43.12 -8.49
N GLY A 149 -6.55 43.81 -9.51
CA GLY A 149 -5.76 44.57 -10.45
C GLY A 149 -6.07 44.27 -11.91
N PHE A 150 -5.12 44.65 -12.79
CA PHE A 150 -5.23 44.28 -14.20
C PHE A 150 -4.89 42.78 -14.39
N VAL A 151 -5.82 42.03 -14.94
CA VAL A 151 -5.68 40.60 -15.21
C VAL A 151 -6.02 40.33 -16.67
N LEU A 152 -5.28 39.40 -17.28
CA LEU A 152 -5.53 38.83 -18.59
C LEU A 152 -5.81 37.34 -18.42
N ASP A 153 -7.03 36.92 -18.69
CA ASP A 153 -7.42 35.50 -18.81
C ASP A 153 -7.51 35.11 -20.28
N VAL A 154 -6.93 33.93 -20.60
CA VAL A 154 -6.88 33.43 -21.98
C VAL A 154 -7.26 31.97 -21.97
N ASN A 155 -8.26 31.61 -22.79
CA ASN A 155 -8.67 30.23 -22.99
C ASN A 155 -8.85 29.90 -24.48
N SER A 156 -9.00 28.61 -24.78
CA SER A 156 -9.21 28.11 -26.14
C SER A 156 -10.32 27.09 -26.20
N THR A 157 -10.99 27.00 -27.34
CA THR A 157 -11.96 25.93 -27.64
C THR A 157 -11.30 24.58 -27.98
N ALA A 158 -9.99 24.54 -28.19
CA ALA A 158 -9.22 23.33 -28.47
C ALA A 158 -8.32 22.97 -27.27
N SER A 159 -8.13 21.67 -27.04
CA SER A 159 -7.11 21.17 -26.12
C SER A 159 -5.70 21.47 -26.62
N SER A 160 -4.73 21.52 -25.71
CA SER A 160 -3.32 21.79 -26.02
C SER A 160 -2.68 20.71 -26.90
N VAL A 161 -3.24 19.49 -26.93
CA VAL A 161 -2.81 18.39 -27.81
C VAL A 161 -3.95 17.94 -28.70
N LEU A 162 -3.68 17.82 -29.98
CA LEU A 162 -4.62 17.47 -31.04
C LEU A 162 -3.99 16.36 -31.90
N LEU A 163 -4.77 15.32 -32.24
CA LEU A 163 -4.32 14.22 -33.12
C LEU A 163 -4.54 14.53 -34.61
N SER A 164 -5.24 15.60 -34.92
CA SER A 164 -5.49 15.99 -36.30
C SER A 164 -5.59 17.51 -36.44
N PRO A 165 -5.26 18.06 -37.62
CA PRO A 165 -5.45 19.46 -37.91
C PRO A 165 -6.89 19.92 -37.67
N THR A 166 -7.05 21.13 -37.14
CA THR A 166 -8.35 21.73 -36.79
C THR A 166 -8.27 23.23 -36.77
N LYS A 167 -9.40 23.87 -36.49
CA LYS A 167 -9.48 25.28 -36.12
C LYS A 167 -9.85 25.40 -34.65
N ALA A 168 -9.31 26.40 -34.00
CA ALA A 168 -9.60 26.70 -32.59
C ALA A 168 -9.98 28.18 -32.45
N THR A 169 -10.81 28.52 -31.47
CA THR A 169 -11.06 29.91 -31.10
C THR A 169 -10.27 30.19 -29.84
N VAL A 170 -9.43 31.23 -29.87
CA VAL A 170 -8.75 31.77 -28.71
C VAL A 170 -9.54 32.95 -28.17
N ASN A 171 -9.88 32.96 -26.91
CA ASN A 171 -10.61 34.02 -26.22
C ASN A 171 -9.67 34.67 -25.20
N ALA A 172 -9.67 35.97 -25.20
CA ALA A 172 -8.95 36.80 -24.22
C ALA A 172 -9.94 37.69 -23.50
N THR A 173 -9.86 37.75 -22.17
CA THR A 173 -10.69 38.62 -21.34
C THR A 173 -9.81 39.37 -20.36
N THR A 174 -10.06 40.67 -20.17
CA THR A 174 -9.30 41.53 -19.25
C THR A 174 -10.26 42.21 -18.24
N THR A 175 -9.73 42.52 -17.06
CA THR A 175 -10.48 43.24 -16.01
C THR A 175 -10.67 44.72 -16.30
N GLU A 176 -9.80 45.34 -17.14
CA GLU A 176 -9.81 46.71 -17.56
C GLU A 176 -9.78 46.83 -19.09
N GLU A 177 -10.20 47.93 -19.65
CA GLU A 177 -10.06 48.21 -21.10
C GLU A 177 -8.58 48.22 -21.50
N ALA A 178 -8.21 47.41 -22.49
CA ALA A 178 -6.83 47.24 -22.97
C ALA A 178 -6.79 47.09 -24.50
N ASP A 179 -5.62 47.38 -25.08
CA ASP A 179 -5.31 47.01 -26.45
C ASP A 179 -4.90 45.52 -26.48
N ILE A 180 -5.87 44.63 -26.81
CA ILE A 180 -5.65 43.18 -26.82
C ILE A 180 -5.18 42.75 -28.22
N THR A 181 -4.13 41.94 -28.29
CA THR A 181 -3.60 41.41 -29.57
C THR A 181 -3.36 39.92 -29.43
N ILE A 182 -3.83 39.15 -30.42
CA ILE A 182 -3.57 37.70 -30.55
C ILE A 182 -2.67 37.44 -31.74
N THR A 183 -1.55 36.74 -31.51
CA THR A 183 -0.62 36.30 -32.56
C THR A 183 -0.53 34.78 -32.60
N LEU A 184 -0.31 34.22 -33.79
CA LEU A 184 0.01 32.82 -34.03
C LEU A 184 1.40 32.74 -34.67
N ASP A 185 2.33 32.08 -34.02
CA ASP A 185 3.74 31.98 -34.47
C ASP A 185 4.35 33.35 -34.81
N GLY A 186 4.05 34.36 -34.02
CA GLY A 186 4.48 35.75 -34.21
C GLY A 186 3.69 36.55 -35.26
N ILE A 187 2.78 35.92 -36.00
CA ILE A 187 1.90 36.58 -36.98
C ILE A 187 0.63 37.04 -36.30
N LYS A 188 0.32 38.32 -36.45
CA LYS A 188 -0.90 38.89 -35.85
C LYS A 188 -2.15 38.33 -36.51
N VAL A 189 -3.04 37.72 -35.69
CA VAL A 189 -4.33 37.16 -36.11
C VAL A 189 -5.45 38.19 -35.89
N ALA A 190 -5.49 38.80 -34.71
CA ALA A 190 -6.51 39.79 -34.36
C ALA A 190 -5.96 40.85 -33.39
N SER A 191 -6.58 42.03 -33.38
CA SER A 191 -6.34 43.05 -32.36
C SER A 191 -7.57 43.93 -32.17
N LYS A 192 -7.86 44.28 -30.91
CA LYS A 192 -9.01 45.11 -30.56
C LYS A 192 -8.77 45.81 -29.22
N LYS A 193 -9.23 47.07 -29.13
CA LYS A 193 -9.30 47.75 -27.86
C LYS A 193 -10.64 47.44 -27.18
N GLY A 194 -10.61 46.99 -25.96
CA GLY A 194 -11.76 46.61 -25.14
C GLY A 194 -11.41 45.67 -24.01
N THR A 195 -12.39 45.01 -23.40
CA THR A 195 -12.17 43.99 -22.35
C THR A 195 -12.24 42.57 -22.87
N THR A 196 -12.60 42.34 -24.12
CA THR A 196 -12.67 40.99 -24.69
C THR A 196 -12.21 40.97 -26.14
N LEU A 197 -11.53 39.91 -26.55
CA LEU A 197 -11.18 39.62 -27.93
C LEU A 197 -11.28 38.11 -28.18
N SER A 198 -11.98 37.70 -29.23
CA SER A 198 -12.01 36.31 -29.71
C SER A 198 -11.49 36.22 -31.13
N ALA A 199 -10.68 35.24 -31.44
CA ALA A 199 -10.17 35.01 -32.77
C ALA A 199 -10.08 33.53 -33.11
N GLU A 200 -10.50 33.16 -34.35
CA GLU A 200 -10.27 31.82 -34.90
C GLU A 200 -8.82 31.72 -35.38
N ILE A 201 -8.11 30.68 -34.95
CA ILE A 201 -6.80 30.28 -35.45
C ILE A 201 -6.88 28.99 -36.24
N SER A 202 -6.01 28.83 -37.22
CA SER A 202 -5.93 27.62 -38.04
C SER A 202 -4.69 26.80 -37.64
N LEU A 203 -4.90 25.60 -37.11
CA LEU A 203 -3.91 24.60 -36.75
C LEU A 203 -3.88 23.52 -37.85
N SER A 204 -3.41 23.89 -39.04
CA SER A 204 -3.58 23.14 -40.27
C SER A 204 -2.45 22.11 -40.54
N GLU A 205 -1.34 22.19 -39.88
CA GLU A 205 -0.18 21.30 -40.07
C GLU A 205 0.12 20.53 -38.80
N ARG A 206 0.71 19.33 -38.93
CA ARG A 206 1.14 18.52 -37.77
C ARG A 206 2.48 19.03 -37.25
N ARG A 207 2.40 19.94 -36.30
CA ARG A 207 3.52 20.58 -35.60
C ARG A 207 3.05 21.33 -34.37
N THR A 208 4.01 21.83 -33.63
CA THR A 208 3.76 22.75 -32.49
C THR A 208 3.44 24.15 -33.01
N TYR A 209 2.41 24.77 -32.44
CA TYR A 209 2.00 26.15 -32.67
C TYR A 209 2.10 26.93 -31.36
N LYS A 210 2.54 28.21 -31.49
CA LYS A 210 2.64 29.13 -30.36
C LYS A 210 1.67 30.29 -30.55
N VAL A 211 0.73 30.42 -29.64
CA VAL A 211 -0.18 31.59 -29.58
C VAL A 211 0.29 32.49 -28.44
N ILE A 212 0.46 33.76 -28.75
CA ILE A 212 0.76 34.80 -27.74
C ILE A 212 -0.38 35.80 -27.75
N VAL A 213 -0.93 36.04 -26.56
CA VAL A 213 -1.94 37.06 -26.33
C VAL A 213 -1.32 38.13 -25.46
N THR A 214 -1.35 39.38 -25.94
CA THR A 214 -0.91 40.54 -25.18
C THR A 214 -2.07 41.49 -24.90
N ALA A 215 -2.12 42.07 -23.70
CA ALA A 215 -3.09 43.11 -23.32
C ALA A 215 -2.34 44.29 -22.69
N ASP A 216 -2.51 45.50 -23.25
CA ASP A 216 -1.88 46.71 -22.79
C ASP A 216 -2.95 47.72 -22.39
N ASN A 217 -3.05 48.08 -21.10
CA ASN A 217 -3.99 49.07 -20.59
C ASN A 217 -3.41 50.50 -20.54
N GLY A 218 -2.21 50.70 -21.12
CA GLY A 218 -1.49 51.96 -21.11
C GLY A 218 -0.69 52.25 -19.83
N LYS A 219 -0.75 51.41 -18.83
CA LYS A 219 0.06 51.44 -17.60
C LYS A 219 1.00 50.24 -17.50
N GLU A 220 0.51 49.09 -17.92
CA GLU A 220 1.22 47.82 -17.94
C GLU A 220 0.74 46.93 -19.10
N THR A 221 1.61 46.01 -19.52
CA THR A 221 1.32 45.04 -20.56
C THR A 221 1.42 43.64 -19.98
N LEU A 222 0.33 42.88 -20.06
CA LEU A 222 0.28 41.47 -19.71
C LEU A 222 0.43 40.59 -20.97
N THR A 223 1.05 39.44 -20.81
CA THR A 223 1.23 38.47 -21.88
C THR A 223 0.86 37.07 -21.37
N SER A 224 0.09 36.37 -22.17
CA SER A 224 -0.23 34.95 -21.95
C SER A 224 0.15 34.13 -23.17
N GLU A 225 0.64 32.91 -22.94
CA GLU A 225 1.08 31.99 -24.01
C GLU A 225 0.24 30.72 -23.97
N LEU A 226 -0.28 30.30 -25.11
CA LEU A 226 -0.85 28.99 -25.33
C LEU A 226 -0.01 28.22 -26.35
N THR A 227 0.30 26.96 -26.06
CA THR A 227 0.96 26.06 -26.98
C THR A 227 -0.03 25.00 -27.43
N PHE A 228 -0.11 24.76 -28.75
CA PHE A 228 -0.89 23.69 -29.35
C PHE A 228 0.04 22.73 -30.10
N LEU A 229 0.02 21.48 -29.72
CA LEU A 229 0.65 20.40 -30.49
C LEU A 229 -0.38 19.72 -31.35
N VAL A 230 -0.34 19.91 -32.68
CA VAL A 230 -0.99 19.00 -33.61
C VAL A 230 -0.04 17.85 -33.85
N ALA A 231 -0.23 16.75 -33.12
CA ALA A 231 0.74 15.68 -33.01
C ALA A 231 1.11 15.09 -34.36
N PRO A 232 2.40 14.96 -34.71
CA PRO A 232 2.86 14.08 -35.77
C PRO A 232 2.35 12.65 -35.56
N GLN A 233 2.30 11.87 -36.64
CA GLN A 233 2.05 10.43 -36.48
C GLN A 233 3.26 9.79 -35.79
N ALA A 234 2.99 8.86 -34.86
CA ALA A 234 4.06 8.09 -34.22
C ALA A 234 4.91 7.36 -35.29
N VAL A 235 6.22 7.47 -35.18
CA VAL A 235 7.15 6.88 -36.15
C VAL A 235 7.62 5.52 -35.63
N LYS A 236 7.60 4.50 -36.53
CA LYS A 236 8.20 3.21 -36.19
C LYS A 236 9.72 3.33 -36.16
N ALA A 237 10.31 2.99 -35.02
CA ALA A 237 11.77 2.99 -34.84
C ALA A 237 12.17 1.96 -33.79
N ASP A 238 13.32 1.32 -33.99
CA ASP A 238 13.82 0.35 -33.03
C ASP A 238 14.24 1.04 -31.72
N TYR A 239 13.88 0.42 -30.61
CA TYR A 239 14.37 0.84 -29.28
C TYR A 239 15.88 0.66 -29.21
N PRO A 240 16.64 1.65 -28.72
CA PRO A 240 18.09 1.51 -28.60
C PRO A 240 18.49 0.33 -27.73
N GLY A 241 19.25 -0.61 -28.30
CA GLY A 241 19.55 -1.90 -27.66
C GLY A 241 18.62 -3.05 -28.10
N GLY A 242 17.59 -2.75 -28.90
CA GLY A 242 16.71 -3.74 -29.58
C GLY A 242 15.58 -4.32 -28.72
N VAL A 243 15.75 -4.43 -27.40
CA VAL A 243 14.74 -4.95 -26.47
C VAL A 243 14.15 -3.79 -25.66
N PRO A 244 12.84 -3.48 -25.83
CA PRO A 244 12.19 -2.41 -25.08
C PRO A 244 12.25 -2.67 -23.56
N GLN A 245 12.72 -1.67 -22.82
CA GLN A 245 12.73 -1.68 -21.36
C GLN A 245 11.70 -0.67 -20.86
N GLN A 246 10.65 -1.14 -20.20
CA GLN A 246 9.58 -0.30 -19.71
C GLN A 246 10.02 0.57 -18.51
N GLY A 247 9.32 1.70 -18.33
CA GLY A 247 9.67 2.71 -17.33
C GLY A 247 10.70 3.71 -17.83
N ALA A 248 11.32 4.41 -16.91
CA ALA A 248 12.38 5.40 -17.16
C ALA A 248 13.76 4.80 -16.89
N VAL A 249 14.63 4.79 -17.89
CA VAL A 249 15.97 4.19 -17.83
C VAL A 249 17.01 5.19 -18.31
N GLU A 250 18.06 5.44 -17.50
CA GLU A 250 19.20 6.24 -17.92
C GLU A 250 20.15 5.39 -18.78
N ALA A 251 20.45 5.85 -19.97
CA ALA A 251 21.42 5.22 -20.87
C ALA A 251 22.04 6.24 -21.82
N ASP A 252 23.33 6.13 -22.06
CA ASP A 252 24.08 6.97 -23.03
C ASP A 252 23.94 8.50 -22.77
N GLY A 253 23.78 8.91 -21.50
CA GLY A 253 23.61 10.32 -21.10
C GLY A 253 22.23 10.91 -21.40
N LYS A 254 21.23 10.06 -21.67
CA LYS A 254 19.83 10.41 -21.89
C LYS A 254 18.94 9.56 -20.99
N THR A 255 17.73 10.04 -20.74
CA THR A 255 16.70 9.24 -20.10
C THR A 255 15.74 8.69 -21.16
N ARG A 256 15.60 7.37 -21.22
CA ARG A 256 14.65 6.67 -22.09
C ARG A 256 13.41 6.35 -21.30
N PHE A 257 12.26 6.75 -21.82
CA PHE A 257 10.95 6.42 -21.30
C PHE A 257 10.28 5.43 -22.24
N CYS A 258 9.71 4.36 -21.70
CA CYS A 258 9.09 3.32 -22.50
C CYS A 258 7.86 2.75 -21.81
N ILE A 259 6.78 2.55 -22.59
CA ILE A 259 5.53 1.97 -22.10
C ILE A 259 4.95 0.99 -23.13
N ALA A 260 4.52 -0.20 -22.67
CA ALA A 260 3.73 -1.10 -23.49
C ALA A 260 2.29 -0.59 -23.58
N ALA A 261 1.82 -0.33 -24.80
CA ALA A 261 0.48 0.13 -25.08
C ALA A 261 -0.09 -0.56 -26.34
N PRO A 262 -0.38 -1.88 -26.29
CA PRO A 262 -0.89 -2.64 -27.41
C PRO A 262 -2.20 -2.05 -27.95
N GLY A 263 -2.30 -1.92 -29.27
CA GLY A 263 -3.49 -1.40 -29.94
C GLY A 263 -3.65 0.12 -29.89
N LYS A 264 -2.71 0.86 -29.29
CA LYS A 264 -2.69 2.32 -29.32
C LYS A 264 -1.95 2.85 -30.55
N GLU A 265 -2.35 4.06 -30.99
CA GLU A 265 -1.79 4.68 -32.18
C GLU A 265 -0.80 5.78 -31.85
N ASN A 266 -0.99 6.47 -30.72
CA ASN A 266 -0.17 7.61 -30.34
C ASN A 266 0.02 7.65 -28.81
N VAL A 267 1.25 7.89 -28.37
CA VAL A 267 1.59 8.19 -26.98
C VAL A 267 2.51 9.41 -26.98
N ILE A 268 2.20 10.37 -26.12
CA ILE A 268 2.96 11.60 -25.93
C ILE A 268 3.43 11.61 -24.50
N ILE A 269 4.72 11.78 -24.28
CA ILE A 269 5.27 12.00 -22.94
C ILE A 269 5.16 13.48 -22.59
N VAL A 270 4.64 13.77 -21.42
CA VAL A 270 4.45 15.13 -20.91
C VAL A 270 5.12 15.24 -19.56
N GLY A 271 6.09 16.14 -19.42
CA GLY A 271 6.89 16.21 -18.20
C GLY A 271 7.19 17.62 -17.73
N SER A 272 7.64 17.70 -16.49
CA SER A 272 8.00 18.97 -15.83
C SER A 272 9.27 19.61 -16.41
N TRP A 273 10.06 18.87 -17.18
CA TRP A 273 11.28 19.39 -17.85
C TRP A 273 10.97 20.44 -18.93
N ASP A 274 9.77 20.45 -19.48
CA ASP A 274 9.27 21.44 -20.44
C ASP A 274 8.02 22.16 -19.93
N ASN A 275 7.87 22.22 -18.60
CA ASN A 275 6.74 22.84 -17.93
C ASN A 275 5.39 22.25 -18.38
N TYR A 276 5.35 20.92 -18.63
CA TYR A 276 4.19 20.17 -19.10
C TYR A 276 3.60 20.71 -20.43
N SER A 277 4.46 21.29 -21.27
CA SER A 277 4.09 21.84 -22.57
C SER A 277 4.65 20.97 -23.70
N PRO A 278 3.96 19.90 -24.08
CA PRO A 278 4.46 18.95 -25.05
C PRO A 278 4.67 19.59 -26.43
N ASN A 279 5.69 19.13 -27.13
CA ASN A 279 6.07 19.57 -28.45
C ASN A 279 6.30 18.38 -29.39
N ASP A 280 6.78 18.61 -30.61
CA ASP A 280 6.98 17.55 -31.61
C ASP A 280 7.90 16.43 -31.10
N ALA A 281 8.91 16.75 -30.25
CA ALA A 281 9.80 15.76 -29.68
C ALA A 281 9.15 14.92 -28.55
N SER A 282 8.04 15.39 -27.99
CA SER A 282 7.28 14.65 -26.96
C SER A 282 6.49 13.50 -27.54
N VAL A 283 6.26 13.46 -28.86
CA VAL A 283 5.55 12.33 -29.54
C VAL A 283 6.47 11.13 -29.59
N MET A 284 6.08 10.06 -28.89
CA MET A 284 6.90 8.87 -28.74
C MET A 284 6.97 8.06 -30.05
N LYS A 285 8.14 7.52 -30.33
CA LYS A 285 8.34 6.50 -31.38
C LYS A 285 7.75 5.17 -30.90
N TYR A 286 7.54 4.21 -31.81
CA TYR A 286 7.11 2.89 -31.41
C TYR A 286 7.92 1.77 -32.05
N GLN A 287 8.01 0.67 -31.32
CA GLN A 287 8.51 -0.62 -31.80
C GLN A 287 7.47 -1.70 -31.52
N ASP A 288 7.21 -2.56 -32.48
CA ASP A 288 6.49 -3.81 -32.28
C ASP A 288 7.52 -4.90 -31.90
N TYR A 289 7.38 -5.49 -30.72
CA TYR A 289 8.31 -6.50 -30.19
C TYR A 289 7.52 -7.62 -29.50
N ASN A 290 7.81 -8.88 -29.86
CA ASN A 290 7.11 -10.06 -29.34
C ASN A 290 5.58 -9.99 -29.41
N GLY A 291 5.04 -9.36 -30.46
CA GLY A 291 3.60 -9.22 -30.66
C GLY A 291 2.93 -8.04 -29.96
N TYR A 292 3.68 -7.23 -29.23
CA TYR A 292 3.19 -6.07 -28.51
C TYR A 292 3.81 -4.79 -29.03
N ARG A 293 3.07 -3.67 -28.92
CA ARG A 293 3.55 -2.34 -29.27
C ARG A 293 4.06 -1.63 -28.01
N TYR A 294 5.30 -1.15 -28.11
CA TYR A 294 5.97 -0.34 -27.09
C TYR A 294 6.21 1.05 -27.69
N PHE A 295 5.81 2.07 -26.95
CA PHE A 295 6.14 3.45 -27.26
C PHE A 295 7.34 3.88 -26.42
N TRP A 296 8.24 4.64 -27.04
CA TRP A 296 9.48 5.08 -26.38
C TRP A 296 9.94 6.46 -26.87
N ALA A 297 10.57 7.22 -25.96
CA ALA A 297 11.19 8.50 -26.24
C ALA A 297 12.49 8.64 -25.46
N GLU A 298 13.39 9.51 -25.92
CA GLU A 298 14.59 9.95 -25.22
C GLU A 298 14.44 11.43 -24.85
N VAL A 299 14.69 11.73 -23.57
CA VAL A 299 14.75 13.11 -23.05
C VAL A 299 16.19 13.39 -22.66
N GLU A 300 16.73 14.49 -23.15
CA GLU A 300 18.09 14.95 -22.89
C GLU A 300 18.10 16.06 -21.82
N GLY A 301 19.23 16.22 -21.11
CA GLY A 301 19.46 17.35 -20.22
C GLY A 301 18.75 17.29 -18.88
N LEU A 302 18.22 16.12 -18.48
CA LEU A 302 17.72 15.94 -17.13
C LEU A 302 18.88 15.96 -16.13
N GLU A 303 18.76 16.81 -15.10
CA GLU A 303 19.79 16.97 -14.08
C GLU A 303 19.79 15.77 -13.13
N LYS A 304 20.98 15.26 -12.82
CA LYS A 304 21.15 14.14 -11.91
C LYS A 304 20.58 14.45 -10.51
N GLY A 305 19.84 13.51 -9.93
CA GLY A 305 19.29 13.62 -8.59
C GLY A 305 18.09 14.58 -8.45
N LYS A 306 17.61 15.16 -9.54
CA LYS A 306 16.45 16.05 -9.55
C LYS A 306 15.17 15.30 -9.87
N ASN A 307 14.11 15.63 -9.17
CA ASN A 307 12.79 15.06 -9.43
C ASN A 307 12.16 15.70 -10.67
N TYR A 308 11.67 14.87 -11.59
CA TYR A 308 10.90 15.26 -12.76
C TYR A 308 9.59 14.49 -12.77
N CYS A 309 8.48 15.22 -12.71
CA CYS A 309 7.14 14.63 -12.75
C CYS A 309 6.67 14.50 -14.20
N TYR A 310 6.03 13.38 -14.54
CA TYR A 310 5.57 13.14 -15.90
C TYR A 310 4.36 12.19 -15.93
N TYR A 311 3.68 12.18 -17.07
CA TYR A 311 2.62 11.23 -17.41
C TYR A 311 2.64 10.94 -18.92
N TYR A 312 1.92 9.91 -19.34
CA TYR A 312 1.68 9.62 -20.74
C TYR A 312 0.30 10.07 -21.15
N LEU A 313 0.21 10.83 -22.25
CA LEU A 313 -1.05 11.15 -22.91
C LEU A 313 -1.26 10.17 -24.06
N VAL A 314 -2.20 9.26 -23.90
CA VAL A 314 -2.47 8.16 -24.83
C VAL A 314 -3.64 8.54 -25.73
N ASP A 315 -3.45 8.40 -27.06
CA ASP A 315 -4.42 8.72 -28.10
C ASP A 315 -5.08 10.11 -27.88
N GLY A 316 -4.29 11.06 -27.33
CA GLY A 316 -4.67 12.47 -27.15
C GLY A 316 -5.73 12.74 -26.07
N THR A 317 -6.20 11.74 -25.35
CA THR A 317 -7.30 11.87 -24.39
C THR A 317 -7.04 11.27 -23.02
N LYS A 318 -6.37 10.12 -22.95
CA LYS A 318 -6.14 9.40 -21.68
C LYS A 318 -4.81 9.83 -21.09
N LYS A 319 -4.84 10.50 -19.93
CA LYS A 319 -3.67 10.79 -19.12
C LYS A 319 -3.46 9.63 -18.15
N VAL A 320 -2.29 9.01 -18.20
CA VAL A 320 -1.96 7.87 -17.33
C VAL A 320 -0.54 8.00 -16.79
N GLY A 321 -0.31 7.58 -15.56
CA GLY A 321 1.03 7.48 -15.00
C GLY A 321 1.87 6.39 -15.71
N ASP A 322 3.07 6.17 -15.22
CA ASP A 322 3.91 5.08 -15.69
C ASP A 322 3.71 3.83 -14.83
N PRO A 323 3.30 2.67 -15.36
CA PRO A 323 3.14 1.44 -14.57
C PRO A 323 4.44 0.95 -13.92
N TYR A 324 5.60 1.47 -14.35
CA TYR A 324 6.92 1.21 -13.79
C TYR A 324 7.46 2.39 -12.93
N ALA A 325 6.59 3.31 -12.52
CA ALA A 325 6.97 4.41 -11.64
C ALA A 325 7.51 3.91 -10.30
N ARG A 326 8.61 4.51 -9.84
CA ARG A 326 9.29 4.21 -8.56
C ARG A 326 8.92 5.18 -7.44
N LEU A 327 8.24 6.25 -7.80
CA LEU A 327 7.58 7.22 -6.94
C LEU A 327 6.45 7.83 -7.75
N VAL A 328 5.32 8.04 -7.10
CA VAL A 328 4.08 8.53 -7.73
C VAL A 328 3.56 9.71 -6.95
N LEU A 329 2.97 10.68 -7.62
CA LEU A 329 2.18 11.74 -6.99
C LEU A 329 0.70 11.49 -7.26
N ASP A 330 -0.07 11.37 -6.20
CA ASP A 330 -1.50 11.08 -6.22
C ASP A 330 -2.30 12.36 -5.92
N PRO A 331 -3.08 12.89 -6.88
CA PRO A 331 -3.88 14.09 -6.68
C PRO A 331 -4.99 13.90 -5.64
N TYR A 332 -5.40 12.67 -5.39
CA TYR A 332 -6.53 12.36 -4.51
C TYR A 332 -6.09 12.15 -3.05
N SER A 333 -4.91 11.59 -2.84
CA SER A 333 -4.44 11.13 -1.52
C SER A 333 -3.34 12.01 -0.93
N ASP A 334 -2.40 12.55 -1.72
CA ASP A 334 -1.25 13.30 -1.21
C ASP A 334 -1.63 14.56 -0.43
N LYS A 335 -2.71 15.24 -0.81
CA LYS A 335 -3.23 16.43 -0.11
C LYS A 335 -3.73 16.17 1.30
N TRP A 336 -3.94 14.90 1.66
CA TRP A 336 -4.43 14.48 2.98
C TRP A 336 -3.31 13.97 3.88
N LEU A 337 -2.08 13.95 3.40
CA LEU A 337 -0.92 13.65 4.23
C LEU A 337 -0.64 14.83 5.16
N ASP A 338 -0.45 14.56 6.44
CA ASP A 338 -0.09 15.61 7.42
C ASP A 338 1.24 16.28 7.05
N LYS A 339 2.16 15.49 6.52
CA LYS A 339 3.45 15.94 6.01
C LYS A 339 3.90 15.06 4.86
N LEU A 340 4.30 15.68 3.76
CA LEU A 340 4.92 14.97 2.66
C LEU A 340 6.29 14.41 3.09
N PRO A 341 6.62 13.13 2.82
CA PRO A 341 7.92 12.55 3.16
C PRO A 341 9.08 13.32 2.51
N GLU A 342 10.24 13.32 3.18
CA GLU A 342 11.42 14.02 2.67
C GLU A 342 11.87 13.44 1.32
N GLY A 343 12.23 14.31 0.38
CA GLY A 343 12.61 13.92 -0.99
C GLY A 343 11.43 13.70 -1.95
N CYS A 344 10.19 13.61 -1.48
CA CYS A 344 9.02 13.55 -2.34
C CYS A 344 8.62 14.96 -2.79
N PRO A 345 8.45 15.22 -4.10
CA PRO A 345 7.96 16.51 -4.58
C PRO A 345 6.47 16.67 -4.28
N ALA A 346 6.03 17.91 -4.09
CA ALA A 346 4.60 18.20 -3.94
C ALA A 346 3.86 18.00 -5.28
N TYR A 347 2.60 17.57 -5.19
CA TYR A 347 1.76 17.49 -6.36
C TYR A 347 1.49 18.90 -6.93
N PRO A 348 1.62 19.14 -8.25
CA PRO A 348 1.45 20.46 -8.86
C PRO A 348 -0.05 20.79 -9.08
N TYR A 349 -0.79 21.07 -7.99
CA TYR A 349 -2.23 21.39 -8.02
C TYR A 349 -2.59 22.66 -8.81
N ASP A 350 -1.61 23.48 -9.14
CA ASP A 350 -1.77 24.62 -10.04
C ASP A 350 -1.89 24.19 -11.52
N ARG A 351 -1.54 22.95 -11.85
CA ARG A 351 -1.54 22.39 -13.21
C ARG A 351 -2.52 21.26 -13.41
N PHE A 352 -2.66 20.39 -12.44
CA PHE A 352 -3.46 19.18 -12.49
C PHE A 352 -4.24 18.98 -11.20
N ASP A 353 -5.32 18.25 -11.28
CA ASP A 353 -6.18 17.87 -10.16
C ASP A 353 -6.70 16.42 -10.26
N ASP A 354 -6.45 15.74 -11.40
CA ASP A 354 -7.01 14.45 -11.75
C ASP A 354 -6.01 13.46 -12.35
N THR A 355 -4.71 13.82 -12.43
CA THR A 355 -3.71 13.04 -13.17
C THR A 355 -2.68 12.44 -12.22
N MET A 356 -2.59 11.11 -12.13
CA MET A 356 -1.48 10.44 -11.46
C MET A 356 -0.17 10.74 -12.18
N LEU A 357 0.82 11.27 -11.46
CA LEU A 357 2.11 11.63 -12.03
C LEU A 357 3.19 10.65 -11.55
N ALA A 358 3.93 10.08 -12.50
CA ALA A 358 5.14 9.36 -12.20
C ALA A 358 6.29 10.36 -11.92
N VAL A 359 7.19 10.00 -11.04
CA VAL A 359 8.40 10.80 -10.74
C VAL A 359 9.63 10.04 -11.21
N TYR A 360 10.39 10.67 -12.08
CA TYR A 360 11.74 10.24 -12.45
C TYR A 360 12.79 11.02 -11.65
N ASN A 361 13.72 10.27 -11.07
CA ASN A 361 14.95 10.80 -10.48
C ASN A 361 16.04 9.74 -10.68
N SER A 362 17.17 10.12 -11.28
CA SER A 362 18.27 9.18 -11.57
C SER A 362 18.88 8.53 -10.32
N ASP A 363 18.76 9.18 -9.19
CA ASP A 363 19.32 8.72 -7.92
C ASP A 363 18.27 8.09 -6.98
N ILE A 364 17.04 7.87 -7.45
CA ILE A 364 15.94 7.40 -6.61
C ILE A 364 16.21 6.04 -5.95
N ASP A 365 17.01 5.18 -6.59
CA ASP A 365 17.38 3.87 -6.07
C ASP A 365 18.73 3.85 -5.35
N ASN A 366 19.42 4.99 -5.29
CA ASN A 366 20.71 5.08 -4.61
C ASN A 366 20.50 5.02 -3.09
N TYR A 367 21.08 4.01 -2.47
CA TYR A 367 21.13 3.84 -1.02
C TYR A 367 22.44 3.18 -0.62
N ASP A 368 23.06 3.65 0.44
CA ASP A 368 24.30 3.10 0.98
C ASP A 368 24.01 2.04 2.05
N TRP A 369 23.84 0.79 1.61
CA TRP A 369 23.52 -0.35 2.47
C TRP A 369 24.64 -0.62 3.45
N GLN A 370 24.34 -0.65 4.76
CA GLN A 370 25.32 -0.77 5.83
C GLN A 370 25.47 -2.21 6.35
N TYR A 371 24.43 -3.03 6.24
CA TYR A 371 24.38 -4.32 6.96
C TYR A 371 24.22 -5.56 6.06
N ASN A 372 24.17 -5.39 4.76
CA ASN A 372 23.97 -6.50 3.82
C ASN A 372 25.05 -7.59 3.90
N ASP A 373 26.32 -7.21 4.04
CA ASP A 373 27.45 -8.16 4.07
C ASP A 373 27.52 -8.98 5.38
N ALA A 374 26.89 -8.49 6.44
CA ALA A 374 26.87 -9.12 7.76
C ALA A 374 25.60 -9.94 8.01
N TYR A 375 24.63 -9.88 7.11
CA TYR A 375 23.34 -10.52 7.23
C TYR A 375 23.23 -11.75 6.31
N SER A 376 22.48 -12.76 6.74
CA SER A 376 22.10 -13.91 5.92
C SER A 376 20.65 -14.28 6.18
N ILE A 377 19.94 -14.68 5.12
CA ILE A 377 18.55 -15.12 5.21
C ILE A 377 18.47 -16.36 6.10
N PRO A 378 17.50 -16.43 7.06
CA PRO A 378 17.33 -17.60 7.90
C PRO A 378 16.91 -18.86 7.12
N ASP A 379 17.22 -20.05 7.68
CA ASP A 379 16.78 -21.34 7.11
C ASP A 379 15.25 -21.38 6.94
N HIS A 380 14.77 -21.78 5.76
CA HIS A 380 13.35 -21.79 5.38
C HIS A 380 12.50 -22.83 6.13
N ASP A 381 13.04 -23.65 6.97
CA ASP A 381 12.33 -24.58 7.83
C ASP A 381 12.31 -24.16 9.31
N LYS A 382 12.85 -22.95 9.62
CA LYS A 382 13.02 -22.41 10.98
C LYS A 382 12.56 -20.97 11.12
N LEU A 383 11.71 -20.50 10.22
CA LEU A 383 11.21 -19.14 10.27
C LEU A 383 10.25 -18.95 11.45
N ILE A 384 10.46 -17.85 12.16
CA ILE A 384 9.53 -17.28 13.12
C ILE A 384 9.19 -15.89 12.60
N ILE A 385 8.07 -15.81 11.91
CA ILE A 385 7.65 -14.63 11.16
C ILE A 385 6.77 -13.75 12.06
N TYR A 386 6.95 -12.44 11.97
CA TYR A 386 6.06 -11.45 12.55
C TYR A 386 5.40 -10.67 11.44
N GLU A 387 4.10 -10.91 11.23
CA GLU A 387 3.27 -10.19 10.26
C GLU A 387 2.84 -8.85 10.89
N LEU A 388 3.02 -7.75 10.17
CA LEU A 388 2.60 -6.43 10.66
C LEU A 388 2.07 -5.51 9.55
N LEU A 389 1.11 -4.68 9.94
CA LEU A 389 0.61 -3.55 9.16
C LEU A 389 1.30 -2.27 9.66
N VAL A 390 2.07 -1.61 8.80
CA VAL A 390 2.84 -0.40 9.15
C VAL A 390 1.96 0.66 9.80
N ARG A 391 0.78 0.93 9.22
CA ARG A 391 -0.21 1.90 9.72
C ARG A 391 -0.60 1.66 11.19
N ASP A 392 -0.82 0.41 11.59
CA ASP A 392 -1.42 0.04 12.88
C ASP A 392 -0.39 -0.49 13.89
N PHE A 393 0.92 -0.40 13.60
CA PHE A 393 1.94 -0.98 14.47
C PHE A 393 2.48 -0.01 15.52
N ASP A 394 2.90 1.21 15.12
CA ASP A 394 3.32 2.26 16.05
C ASP A 394 3.19 3.64 15.39
N GLY A 395 2.45 4.55 16.00
CA GLY A 395 2.24 5.90 15.52
C GLY A 395 2.45 6.94 16.63
N ALA A 396 2.63 8.20 16.25
CA ALA A 396 2.93 9.30 17.17
C ALA A 396 1.84 9.49 18.24
N ASN A 397 0.59 9.24 17.88
CA ASN A 397 -0.56 9.40 18.76
C ASN A 397 -1.13 8.07 19.28
N ARG A 398 -0.43 6.95 19.07
CA ARG A 398 -0.92 5.58 19.32
C ARG A 398 -2.24 5.31 18.57
N THR A 399 -2.41 5.93 17.42
CA THR A 399 -3.48 5.72 16.46
C THR A 399 -2.86 5.21 15.16
N ALA A 400 -3.65 4.95 14.17
CA ALA A 400 -3.22 4.36 12.90
C ALA A 400 -2.52 5.37 11.98
N ASP A 401 -1.42 5.93 12.42
CA ASP A 401 -0.54 6.87 11.70
C ASP A 401 0.92 6.37 11.66
N GLY A 402 1.12 5.05 11.70
CA GLY A 402 2.43 4.43 11.67
C GLY A 402 3.16 4.60 10.34
N THR A 403 4.48 4.81 10.44
CA THR A 403 5.39 4.99 9.31
C THR A 403 6.52 3.96 9.34
N PHE A 404 7.32 3.89 8.28
CA PHE A 404 8.53 3.04 8.24
C PHE A 404 9.49 3.37 9.38
N ASP A 405 9.65 4.64 9.72
CA ASP A 405 10.49 5.08 10.84
C ASP A 405 9.94 4.59 12.19
N ASN A 406 8.62 4.63 12.38
CA ASN A 406 8.00 4.10 13.59
C ASN A 406 8.25 2.60 13.77
N VAL A 407 8.19 1.81 12.69
CA VAL A 407 8.54 0.38 12.74
C VAL A 407 10.00 0.20 13.13
N SER A 408 10.91 1.01 12.58
CA SER A 408 12.34 0.97 12.93
C SER A 408 12.57 1.11 14.43
N HIS A 409 11.82 1.94 15.12
CA HIS A 409 11.92 2.13 16.56
C HIS A 409 11.53 0.90 17.39
N ARG A 410 10.82 -0.07 16.80
CA ARG A 410 10.35 -1.31 17.46
C ARG A 410 11.16 -2.55 17.11
N LEU A 411 12.16 -2.45 16.25
CA LEU A 411 12.93 -3.62 15.80
C LEU A 411 13.65 -4.36 16.92
N LEU A 412 14.13 -3.62 17.93
CA LEU A 412 14.74 -4.24 19.10
C LEU A 412 13.74 -5.10 19.88
N TYR A 413 12.49 -4.63 20.04
CA TYR A 413 11.43 -5.43 20.64
C TYR A 413 11.19 -6.73 19.87
N LEU A 414 11.12 -6.68 18.53
CA LEU A 414 10.93 -7.84 17.69
C LEU A 414 12.12 -8.82 17.77
N LYS A 415 13.35 -8.30 17.80
CA LYS A 415 14.54 -9.12 18.03
C LYS A 415 14.51 -9.81 19.39
N GLU A 416 14.16 -9.09 20.47
CA GLU A 416 14.03 -9.65 21.82
C GLU A 416 12.91 -10.68 21.91
N LEU A 417 11.79 -10.46 21.23
CA LEU A 417 10.73 -11.45 21.08
C LEU A 417 11.23 -12.76 20.46
N GLY A 418 12.35 -12.72 19.73
CA GLY A 418 13.00 -13.88 19.14
C GLY A 418 12.53 -14.21 17.72
N VAL A 419 11.79 -13.34 17.05
CA VAL A 419 11.45 -13.49 15.62
C VAL A 419 12.71 -13.35 14.75
N ASN A 420 12.70 -13.95 13.57
CA ASN A 420 13.81 -13.89 12.62
C ASN A 420 13.38 -13.47 11.21
N ALA A 421 12.10 -13.15 11.00
CA ALA A 421 11.62 -12.57 9.78
C ALA A 421 10.45 -11.62 10.09
N ILE A 422 10.35 -10.52 9.35
CA ILE A 422 9.23 -9.57 9.38
C ILE A 422 8.50 -9.66 8.05
N GLU A 423 7.20 -9.93 8.08
CA GLU A 423 6.31 -9.86 6.94
C GLU A 423 5.57 -8.53 7.00
N LEU A 424 5.87 -7.63 6.07
CA LEU A 424 5.18 -6.35 5.92
C LEU A 424 3.96 -6.57 5.05
N MET A 425 2.76 -6.31 5.56
CA MET A 425 1.56 -6.17 4.73
C MET A 425 1.82 -5.15 3.61
N PRO A 426 1.05 -5.16 2.50
CA PRO A 426 1.45 -4.45 1.28
C PRO A 426 1.83 -2.99 1.51
N VAL A 427 3.02 -2.62 1.05
CA VAL A 427 3.61 -1.27 1.18
C VAL A 427 3.67 -0.51 -0.14
N MET A 428 3.23 -1.13 -1.26
CA MET A 428 3.19 -0.51 -2.57
C MET A 428 2.10 0.56 -2.60
N GLU A 429 2.28 1.59 -3.45
CA GLU A 429 1.33 2.71 -3.60
C GLU A 429 -0.09 2.19 -3.84
N PHE A 430 -0.96 2.35 -2.87
CA PHE A 430 -2.35 1.94 -2.86
C PHE A 430 -3.30 3.13 -3.01
N ASN A 431 -4.59 2.90 -3.18
CA ASN A 431 -5.58 3.95 -3.29
C ASN A 431 -5.98 4.48 -1.91
N GLY A 432 -5.82 5.79 -1.68
CA GLY A 432 -6.08 6.45 -0.39
C GLY A 432 -4.92 6.31 0.59
N ASN A 433 -4.99 6.98 1.75
CA ASN A 433 -3.96 6.91 2.81
C ASN A 433 -4.33 5.95 3.94
N ASN A 434 -5.51 5.34 3.90
CA ASN A 434 -6.03 4.47 4.92
C ASN A 434 -6.42 3.12 4.31
N SER A 435 -5.47 2.20 4.21
CA SER A 435 -5.66 0.90 3.59
C SER A 435 -4.86 -0.20 4.30
N TRP A 436 -5.21 -1.45 4.04
CA TRP A 436 -4.36 -2.61 4.29
C TRP A 436 -3.32 -2.82 3.16
N GLY A 437 -3.49 -2.10 2.02
CA GLY A 437 -2.58 -2.16 0.87
C GLY A 437 -3.01 -3.12 -0.25
N TYR A 438 -4.08 -3.91 -0.09
CA TYR A 438 -4.56 -4.87 -1.10
C TYR A 438 -5.29 -4.22 -2.29
N ASN A 439 -5.34 -2.90 -2.33
CA ASN A 439 -5.87 -2.07 -3.42
C ASN A 439 -4.75 -1.28 -4.12
N THR A 440 -3.73 -1.98 -4.56
CA THR A 440 -2.50 -1.44 -5.17
C THR A 440 -2.78 -0.75 -6.50
N ASN A 441 -2.18 0.43 -6.70
CA ASN A 441 -2.17 1.18 -7.97
C ASN A 441 -0.81 1.12 -8.68
N PHE A 442 0.30 1.19 -7.95
CA PHE A 442 1.64 1.15 -8.54
C PHE A 442 2.55 0.19 -7.79
N TYR A 443 3.02 -0.83 -8.48
CA TYR A 443 3.70 -1.98 -7.89
C TYR A 443 5.19 -1.76 -7.57
N MET A 444 5.82 -0.70 -8.09
CA MET A 444 7.23 -0.41 -7.87
C MET A 444 7.48 0.84 -7.02
N ALA A 445 6.43 1.52 -6.59
CA ALA A 445 6.51 2.69 -5.72
C ALA A 445 6.05 2.33 -4.30
N PRO A 446 6.78 2.68 -3.23
CA PRO A 446 6.25 2.61 -1.88
C PRO A 446 5.20 3.70 -1.65
N ASP A 447 4.22 3.42 -0.80
CA ASP A 447 3.17 4.36 -0.45
C ASP A 447 3.71 5.47 0.46
N LYS A 448 3.44 6.72 0.08
CA LYS A 448 3.90 7.92 0.80
C LYS A 448 3.26 8.10 2.18
N ALA A 449 2.12 7.47 2.45
CA ALA A 449 1.53 7.46 3.79
C ALA A 449 2.45 6.77 4.81
N TYR A 450 3.31 5.86 4.37
CA TYR A 450 4.27 5.17 5.23
C TYR A 450 5.66 5.82 5.22
N GLY A 451 6.00 6.59 4.19
CA GLY A 451 7.30 7.25 4.07
C GLY A 451 7.83 7.30 2.64
N SER A 452 9.04 7.86 2.49
CA SER A 452 9.73 7.94 1.21
C SER A 452 10.37 6.59 0.80
N PRO A 453 10.79 6.45 -0.48
CA PRO A 453 11.64 5.34 -0.91
C PRO A 453 12.91 5.15 -0.06
N ALA A 454 13.51 6.23 0.43
CA ALA A 454 14.69 6.18 1.29
C ALA A 454 14.35 5.65 2.69
N ASP A 455 13.18 6.04 3.25
CA ASP A 455 12.74 5.58 4.57
C ASP A 455 12.50 4.06 4.59
N LEU A 456 11.89 3.51 3.52
CA LEU A 456 11.72 2.06 3.42
C LEU A 456 13.06 1.31 3.32
N ARG A 457 14.03 1.83 2.55
CA ARG A 457 15.37 1.24 2.49
C ARG A 457 16.06 1.27 3.84
N ALA A 458 15.95 2.38 4.56
CA ALA A 458 16.50 2.52 5.91
C ALA A 458 15.85 1.52 6.89
N LEU A 459 14.53 1.31 6.80
CA LEU A 459 13.86 0.28 7.58
C LEU A 459 14.40 -1.10 7.27
N ILE A 460 14.53 -1.47 6.00
CA ILE A 460 15.02 -2.80 5.58
C ILE A 460 16.46 -3.02 6.04
N ASP A 461 17.35 -2.04 5.84
CA ASP A 461 18.74 -2.13 6.30
C ASP A 461 18.81 -2.29 7.83
N ASN A 462 17.95 -1.59 8.56
CA ASN A 462 17.87 -1.71 10.02
C ASN A 462 17.29 -3.06 10.46
N ILE A 463 16.35 -3.66 9.72
CA ILE A 463 15.85 -5.03 9.97
C ILE A 463 17.01 -6.03 9.80
N HIS A 464 17.81 -5.91 8.72
CA HIS A 464 18.98 -6.75 8.48
C HIS A 464 20.04 -6.59 9.57
N ARG A 465 20.28 -5.36 10.06
CA ARG A 465 21.13 -5.10 11.25
C ARG A 465 20.73 -5.95 12.44
N HIS A 466 19.44 -6.19 12.64
CA HIS A 466 18.92 -6.99 13.74
C HIS A 466 18.91 -8.50 13.45
N GLY A 467 19.37 -8.92 12.27
CA GLY A 467 19.47 -10.34 11.86
C GLY A 467 18.10 -10.95 11.55
N MET A 468 17.17 -10.15 11.03
CA MET A 468 15.83 -10.57 10.61
C MET A 468 15.68 -10.42 9.09
N ALA A 469 14.94 -11.32 8.45
CA ALA A 469 14.56 -11.22 7.05
C ALA A 469 13.40 -10.24 6.84
N VAL A 470 13.31 -9.68 5.62
CA VAL A 470 12.18 -8.86 5.17
C VAL A 470 11.39 -9.58 4.10
N ILE A 471 10.13 -9.82 4.36
CA ILE A 471 9.16 -10.42 3.44
C ILE A 471 8.13 -9.34 3.10
N LEU A 472 7.90 -9.06 1.82
CA LEU A 472 6.82 -8.19 1.39
C LEU A 472 5.60 -9.00 0.99
N ASP A 473 4.45 -8.62 1.52
CA ASP A 473 3.16 -9.09 1.01
C ASP A 473 2.86 -8.38 -0.31
N ILE A 474 2.52 -9.14 -1.35
CA ILE A 474 2.38 -8.64 -2.70
C ILE A 474 1.12 -9.15 -3.40
N VAL A 475 0.42 -8.26 -4.09
CA VAL A 475 -0.93 -8.49 -4.63
C VAL A 475 -0.89 -8.60 -6.15
N PHE A 476 -0.82 -9.81 -6.69
CA PHE A 476 -0.76 -10.03 -8.14
C PHE A 476 -2.09 -10.48 -8.76
N ASN A 477 -3.13 -10.69 -7.93
CA ASN A 477 -4.46 -11.06 -8.41
C ASN A 477 -5.23 -9.87 -8.98
N GLN A 478 -5.18 -8.72 -8.33
CA GLN A 478 -5.97 -7.52 -8.68
C GLN A 478 -5.16 -6.24 -8.52
N SER A 479 -5.67 -5.14 -9.12
CA SER A 479 -5.26 -3.76 -8.80
C SER A 479 -6.47 -2.88 -8.54
N ASP A 480 -6.23 -1.67 -8.01
CA ASP A 480 -7.26 -0.65 -7.96
C ASP A 480 -7.38 0.13 -9.29
N GLY A 481 -8.39 0.97 -9.40
CA GLY A 481 -8.80 1.64 -10.64
C GLY A 481 -7.88 2.75 -11.13
N LEU A 482 -6.90 3.18 -10.34
CA LEU A 482 -5.91 4.20 -10.74
C LEU A 482 -4.66 3.61 -11.39
N HIS A 483 -4.56 2.29 -11.53
CA HIS A 483 -3.45 1.66 -12.25
C HIS A 483 -3.41 2.12 -13.72
N PRO A 484 -2.24 2.54 -14.27
CA PRO A 484 -2.13 3.12 -15.62
C PRO A 484 -2.72 2.26 -16.73
N TRP A 485 -2.44 0.96 -16.76
CA TRP A 485 -2.98 0.05 -17.76
C TRP A 485 -4.49 -0.23 -17.60
N TYR A 486 -5.05 -0.06 -16.39
CA TYR A 486 -6.49 -0.10 -16.20
C TYR A 486 -7.16 1.13 -16.83
N GLN A 487 -6.62 2.32 -16.57
CA GLN A 487 -7.16 3.58 -17.07
C GLN A 487 -6.98 3.78 -18.59
N MET A 488 -5.95 3.16 -19.17
CA MET A 488 -5.58 3.32 -20.56
C MET A 488 -6.63 2.78 -21.54
N TYR A 489 -7.41 1.79 -21.14
CA TYR A 489 -8.37 1.08 -22.00
C TYR A 489 -9.77 1.07 -21.40
N ASP A 490 -10.78 0.91 -22.27
CA ASP A 490 -12.10 0.47 -21.81
C ASP A 490 -12.01 -1.00 -21.39
N ILE A 491 -12.60 -1.35 -20.27
CA ILE A 491 -12.44 -2.69 -19.66
C ILE A 491 -12.76 -3.85 -20.63
N LYS A 492 -13.73 -3.69 -21.52
CA LYS A 492 -14.11 -4.71 -22.53
C LYS A 492 -13.00 -5.02 -23.55
N ASN A 493 -12.09 -4.07 -23.76
CA ASN A 493 -11.01 -4.15 -24.72
C ASN A 493 -9.64 -4.05 -24.03
N ASN A 494 -9.58 -4.20 -22.72
CA ASN A 494 -8.35 -4.08 -21.98
C ASN A 494 -7.52 -5.37 -22.11
N PRO A 495 -6.30 -5.33 -22.68
CA PRO A 495 -5.50 -6.52 -22.84
C PRO A 495 -4.90 -7.01 -21.50
N PHE A 496 -4.82 -6.15 -20.48
CA PHE A 496 -4.17 -6.41 -19.20
C PHE A 496 -5.15 -6.85 -18.11
N TYR A 497 -6.44 -6.55 -18.26
CA TYR A 497 -7.46 -6.81 -17.24
C TYR A 497 -8.65 -7.58 -17.81
N ASN A 498 -9.26 -8.37 -16.95
CA ASN A 498 -10.50 -9.06 -17.24
C ASN A 498 -11.71 -8.18 -16.91
N GLU A 499 -12.75 -8.17 -17.77
CA GLU A 499 -14.04 -7.53 -17.43
C GLU A 499 -14.69 -8.23 -16.24
N LYS A 500 -14.45 -9.51 -16.10
CA LYS A 500 -14.91 -10.35 -14.99
C LYS A 500 -13.84 -11.37 -14.65
N ALA A 501 -13.55 -11.54 -13.38
CA ALA A 501 -12.61 -12.55 -12.91
C ALA A 501 -13.01 -13.95 -13.41
N PRO A 502 -12.06 -14.78 -13.89
CA PRO A 502 -12.32 -16.13 -14.34
C PRO A 502 -12.55 -17.13 -13.20
N HIS A 503 -12.36 -16.72 -11.95
CA HIS A 503 -12.46 -17.47 -10.71
C HIS A 503 -13.50 -16.86 -9.75
N ASP A 504 -13.79 -17.54 -8.63
CA ASP A 504 -14.85 -17.13 -7.69
C ASP A 504 -14.45 -15.94 -6.80
N TYR A 505 -13.17 -15.66 -6.65
CA TYR A 505 -12.66 -14.58 -5.80
C TYR A 505 -12.48 -13.29 -6.61
N SER A 506 -13.60 -12.65 -6.98
CA SER A 506 -13.59 -11.37 -7.71
C SER A 506 -13.37 -10.22 -6.73
N VAL A 507 -12.17 -9.68 -6.69
CA VAL A 507 -11.76 -8.55 -5.85
C VAL A 507 -11.24 -7.44 -6.78
N LEU A 508 -11.75 -6.22 -6.64
CA LEU A 508 -11.34 -5.05 -7.43
C LEU A 508 -11.23 -5.35 -8.94
N ASN A 509 -10.13 -4.95 -9.59
CA ASN A 509 -9.91 -5.13 -11.02
C ASN A 509 -8.95 -6.30 -11.25
N ASP A 510 -9.48 -7.40 -11.77
CA ASP A 510 -8.78 -8.66 -11.96
C ASP A 510 -7.79 -8.60 -13.14
N TRP A 511 -6.54 -9.00 -12.90
CA TRP A 511 -5.52 -9.04 -13.94
C TRP A 511 -5.73 -10.20 -14.91
N ASN A 512 -5.54 -9.93 -16.19
CA ASN A 512 -5.50 -10.97 -17.24
C ASN A 512 -4.19 -11.77 -17.11
N GLN A 513 -4.19 -12.78 -16.27
CA GLN A 513 -3.02 -13.64 -16.04
C GLN A 513 -2.57 -14.40 -17.29
N SER A 514 -3.43 -14.57 -18.29
CA SER A 514 -3.04 -15.17 -19.58
C SER A 514 -2.19 -14.27 -20.47
N ASN A 515 -2.02 -13.00 -20.12
CA ASN A 515 -1.22 -12.08 -20.90
C ASN A 515 0.26 -12.16 -20.48
N PRO A 516 1.20 -12.55 -21.38
CA PRO A 516 2.63 -12.62 -21.06
C PRO A 516 3.25 -11.31 -20.56
N LEU A 517 2.71 -10.14 -20.96
CA LEU A 517 3.19 -8.86 -20.43
C LEU A 517 2.85 -8.68 -18.94
N VAL A 518 1.75 -9.26 -18.47
CA VAL A 518 1.38 -9.24 -17.04
C VAL A 518 2.38 -10.08 -16.26
N GLU A 519 2.70 -11.30 -16.71
CA GLU A 519 3.71 -12.13 -16.04
C GLU A 519 5.12 -11.50 -16.11
N GLN A 520 5.47 -10.84 -17.21
CA GLN A 520 6.72 -10.09 -17.32
C GLN A 520 6.76 -8.94 -16.29
N HIS A 521 5.64 -8.22 -16.13
CA HIS A 521 5.54 -7.16 -15.13
C HIS A 521 5.76 -7.70 -13.71
N TRP A 522 5.16 -8.85 -13.36
CA TRP A 522 5.39 -9.51 -12.07
C TRP A 522 6.86 -9.88 -11.85
N ALA A 523 7.52 -10.42 -12.88
CA ALA A 523 8.94 -10.74 -12.82
C ALA A 523 9.80 -9.48 -12.61
N ASP A 524 9.46 -8.37 -13.26
CA ASP A 524 10.18 -7.10 -13.13
C ASP A 524 9.94 -6.46 -11.75
N VAL A 525 8.72 -6.53 -11.22
CA VAL A 525 8.38 -6.08 -9.86
C VAL A 525 9.18 -6.85 -8.81
N ILE A 526 9.22 -8.18 -8.89
CA ILE A 526 10.02 -9.02 -7.98
C ILE A 526 11.49 -8.63 -8.04
N ARG A 527 12.09 -8.56 -9.24
CA ARG A 527 13.50 -8.17 -9.38
C ARG A 527 13.77 -6.79 -8.80
N TYR A 528 12.87 -5.84 -9.06
CA TYR A 528 13.03 -4.48 -8.56
C TYR A 528 13.07 -4.43 -7.03
N TRP A 529 12.11 -5.02 -6.34
CA TRP A 529 12.10 -5.03 -4.88
C TRP A 529 13.30 -5.75 -4.27
N MET A 530 13.74 -6.85 -4.89
CA MET A 530 14.91 -7.59 -4.42
C MET A 530 16.23 -6.88 -4.68
N THR A 531 16.35 -6.10 -5.78
CA THR A 531 17.61 -5.43 -6.14
C THR A 531 17.71 -4.01 -5.61
N ALA A 532 16.61 -3.21 -5.72
CA ALA A 532 16.61 -1.81 -5.31
C ALA A 532 16.32 -1.60 -3.82
N TYR A 533 15.61 -2.56 -3.19
CA TYR A 533 15.27 -2.51 -1.76
C TYR A 533 15.87 -3.67 -0.95
N ASN A 534 16.59 -4.57 -1.59
CA ASN A 534 17.23 -5.70 -0.94
C ASN A 534 16.27 -6.61 -0.14
N VAL A 535 15.00 -6.67 -0.55
CA VAL A 535 13.97 -7.54 0.04
C VAL A 535 14.40 -9.01 -0.04
N ASP A 536 14.11 -9.82 0.98
CA ASP A 536 14.53 -11.21 1.08
C ASP A 536 13.51 -12.20 0.51
N GLY A 537 12.27 -11.75 0.33
CA GLY A 537 11.25 -12.62 -0.25
C GLY A 537 9.87 -11.98 -0.24
N PHE A 538 8.89 -12.80 -0.63
CA PHE A 538 7.51 -12.35 -0.80
C PHE A 538 6.50 -13.35 -0.25
N ARG A 539 5.40 -12.81 0.28
CA ARG A 539 4.15 -13.54 0.45
C ARG A 539 3.22 -13.13 -0.70
N PHE A 540 2.76 -14.09 -1.48
CA PHE A 540 1.85 -13.86 -2.60
C PHE A 540 0.40 -13.99 -2.14
N ASP A 541 -0.32 -12.88 -2.23
CA ASP A 541 -1.73 -12.77 -1.92
C ASP A 541 -2.58 -13.54 -2.94
N LEU A 542 -3.63 -14.22 -2.46
CA LEU A 542 -4.69 -14.85 -3.25
C LEU A 542 -4.15 -15.66 -4.47
N VAL A 543 -3.18 -16.55 -4.23
CA VAL A 543 -2.57 -17.37 -5.28
C VAL A 543 -3.62 -18.15 -6.08
N LYS A 544 -4.77 -18.46 -5.50
CA LYS A 544 -5.90 -19.12 -6.20
C LYS A 544 -6.37 -18.37 -7.45
N GLY A 545 -6.17 -17.06 -7.51
CA GLY A 545 -6.51 -16.22 -8.66
C GLY A 545 -5.44 -16.15 -9.76
N LEU A 546 -4.25 -16.74 -9.57
CA LEU A 546 -3.11 -16.56 -10.46
C LEU A 546 -2.99 -17.61 -11.59
N GLY A 547 -4.03 -18.39 -11.89
CA GLY A 547 -4.09 -19.26 -13.05
C GLY A 547 -4.42 -18.52 -14.34
N ASP A 548 -4.14 -19.16 -15.51
CA ASP A 548 -4.58 -18.61 -16.79
C ASP A 548 -6.11 -18.54 -16.86
N ASN A 549 -6.64 -17.59 -17.63
CA ASN A 549 -8.08 -17.32 -17.67
C ASN A 549 -8.94 -18.54 -18.05
N ASP A 550 -8.43 -19.44 -18.88
CA ASP A 550 -9.13 -20.65 -19.34
C ASP A 550 -8.89 -21.89 -18.46
N SER A 551 -8.10 -21.75 -17.39
CA SER A 551 -7.68 -22.87 -16.54
C SER A 551 -8.67 -23.22 -15.41
N TYR A 552 -9.74 -22.44 -15.23
CA TYR A 552 -10.69 -22.57 -14.13
C TYR A 552 -11.92 -23.43 -14.42
N SER A 553 -11.87 -24.24 -15.48
CA SER A 553 -13.03 -25.09 -15.89
C SER A 553 -13.47 -26.12 -14.83
N GLY A 554 -12.57 -26.49 -13.91
CA GLY A 554 -12.87 -27.37 -12.77
C GLY A 554 -13.33 -26.66 -11.50
N GLY A 555 -13.43 -25.32 -11.52
CA GLY A 555 -13.64 -24.45 -10.36
C GLY A 555 -12.35 -23.94 -9.73
N THR A 556 -12.43 -22.88 -8.95
CA THR A 556 -11.28 -22.17 -8.38
C THR A 556 -10.45 -23.03 -7.42
N GLU A 557 -11.11 -23.90 -6.65
CA GLU A 557 -10.46 -24.81 -5.70
C GLU A 557 -9.91 -26.10 -6.35
N ALA A 558 -10.19 -26.34 -7.63
CA ALA A 558 -9.69 -27.51 -8.34
C ALA A 558 -8.19 -27.33 -8.68
N TYR A 559 -7.51 -28.48 -8.82
CA TYR A 559 -6.11 -28.51 -9.26
C TYR A 559 -5.91 -27.72 -10.57
N ASN A 560 -5.01 -26.76 -10.57
CA ASN A 560 -4.74 -25.86 -11.68
C ASN A 560 -3.25 -25.83 -12.02
N LYS A 561 -2.89 -26.56 -13.07
CA LYS A 561 -1.49 -26.70 -13.50
C LYS A 561 -0.86 -25.36 -13.95
N SER A 562 -1.65 -24.48 -14.61
CA SER A 562 -1.10 -23.18 -15.08
C SER A 562 -0.72 -22.27 -13.89
N ARG A 563 -1.49 -22.35 -12.81
CA ARG A 563 -1.21 -21.64 -11.56
C ARG A 563 0.09 -22.16 -10.91
N VAL A 564 0.24 -23.48 -10.77
CA VAL A 564 1.47 -24.09 -10.26
C VAL A 564 2.67 -23.68 -11.10
N ASP A 565 2.57 -23.77 -12.43
CA ASP A 565 3.65 -23.42 -13.34
C ASP A 565 4.04 -21.93 -13.25
N ARG A 566 3.07 -21.04 -13.08
CA ARG A 566 3.34 -19.61 -12.89
C ARG A 566 4.09 -19.39 -11.57
N MET A 567 3.62 -19.96 -10.47
CA MET A 567 4.29 -19.82 -9.19
C MET A 567 5.72 -20.38 -9.22
N THR A 568 5.95 -21.49 -9.91
CA THR A 568 7.30 -22.02 -10.17
C THR A 568 8.17 -21.05 -10.98
N ARG A 569 7.63 -20.40 -12.03
CA ARG A 569 8.39 -19.38 -12.78
C ARG A 569 8.69 -18.13 -11.94
N LEU A 570 7.74 -17.65 -11.11
CA LEU A 570 7.99 -16.53 -10.19
C LEU A 570 8.99 -16.90 -9.10
N HIS A 571 8.96 -18.14 -8.58
CA HIS A 571 9.98 -18.64 -7.67
C HIS A 571 11.38 -18.66 -8.32
N ALA A 572 11.46 -19.06 -9.57
CA ALA A 572 12.71 -19.02 -10.33
C ALA A 572 13.25 -17.57 -10.52
N VAL A 573 12.36 -16.57 -10.62
CA VAL A 573 12.78 -15.17 -10.61
C VAL A 573 13.41 -14.79 -9.28
N ILE A 574 12.76 -15.12 -8.15
CA ILE A 574 13.27 -14.86 -6.79
C ILE A 574 14.65 -15.49 -6.62
N THR A 575 14.77 -16.80 -6.87
CA THR A 575 16.01 -17.56 -6.68
C THR A 575 17.12 -17.16 -7.65
N SER A 576 16.79 -16.56 -8.81
CA SER A 576 17.76 -15.99 -9.75
C SER A 576 18.44 -14.74 -9.19
N VAL A 577 17.80 -14.01 -8.28
CA VAL A 577 18.33 -12.80 -7.62
C VAL A 577 19.00 -13.18 -6.29
N LYS A 578 18.26 -13.89 -5.42
CA LYS A 578 18.76 -14.44 -4.16
C LYS A 578 18.50 -15.95 -4.13
N PRO A 579 19.53 -16.82 -4.20
CA PRO A 579 19.33 -18.27 -4.26
C PRO A 579 18.53 -18.85 -3.07
N ASP A 580 18.61 -18.21 -1.92
CA ASP A 580 17.90 -18.50 -0.67
C ASP A 580 16.74 -17.52 -0.43
N GLY A 581 16.19 -16.91 -1.48
CA GLY A 581 15.04 -15.98 -1.37
C GLY A 581 13.76 -16.69 -0.92
N ILE A 582 13.01 -16.06 -0.01
CA ILE A 582 11.81 -16.62 0.59
C ILE A 582 10.61 -16.44 -0.35
N HIS A 583 9.85 -17.52 -0.55
CA HIS A 583 8.62 -17.52 -1.33
C HIS A 583 7.50 -18.17 -0.52
N ILE A 584 6.48 -17.40 -0.16
CA ILE A 584 5.32 -17.85 0.62
C ILE A 584 4.06 -17.66 -0.22
N ASN A 585 3.20 -18.68 -0.27
CA ASN A 585 1.93 -18.65 -0.99
C ASN A 585 0.75 -18.60 -0.02
N GLU A 586 -0.09 -17.58 -0.14
CA GLU A 586 -1.46 -17.70 0.35
C GLU A 586 -2.28 -18.48 -0.68
N HIS A 587 -2.20 -19.79 -0.63
CA HIS A 587 -2.94 -20.66 -1.53
C HIS A 587 -4.18 -21.24 -0.89
N LEU A 588 -4.06 -21.81 0.30
CA LEU A 588 -5.16 -22.31 1.15
C LEU A 588 -6.18 -23.19 0.39
N ALA A 589 -5.69 -24.05 -0.47
CA ALA A 589 -6.50 -24.95 -1.30
C ALA A 589 -6.02 -26.42 -1.24
N GLY A 590 -6.13 -27.15 -2.35
CA GLY A 590 -5.88 -28.60 -2.38
C GLY A 590 -4.43 -28.99 -2.12
N ALA A 591 -4.19 -29.97 -1.26
CA ALA A 591 -2.87 -30.47 -0.86
C ALA A 591 -1.97 -30.86 -2.04
N LYS A 592 -2.53 -31.25 -3.20
CA LYS A 592 -1.76 -31.65 -4.37
C LYS A 592 -0.94 -30.48 -4.94
N GLU A 593 -1.56 -29.30 -5.15
CA GLU A 593 -0.85 -28.13 -5.65
C GLU A 593 0.21 -27.67 -4.65
N GLU A 594 -0.18 -27.54 -3.39
CA GLU A 594 0.74 -27.10 -2.35
C GLU A 594 1.93 -28.04 -2.17
N THR A 595 1.76 -29.36 -2.36
CA THR A 595 2.85 -30.31 -2.34
C THR A 595 3.77 -30.17 -3.56
N GLU A 596 3.23 -29.90 -4.75
CA GLU A 596 4.03 -29.63 -5.95
C GLU A 596 4.85 -28.34 -5.80
N MET A 597 4.22 -27.25 -5.33
CA MET A 597 4.90 -25.99 -5.06
C MET A 597 5.92 -26.10 -3.93
N ALA A 598 5.62 -26.86 -2.88
CA ALA A 598 6.56 -27.14 -1.80
C ALA A 598 7.78 -27.93 -2.25
N ALA A 599 7.62 -28.86 -3.20
CA ALA A 599 8.74 -29.61 -3.78
C ALA A 599 9.70 -28.73 -4.60
N ASP A 600 9.22 -27.57 -5.06
CA ASP A 600 10.01 -26.53 -5.72
C ASP A 600 10.67 -25.54 -4.74
N GLY A 601 10.42 -25.68 -3.43
CA GLY A 601 11.01 -24.84 -2.38
C GLY A 601 10.10 -23.69 -1.90
N GLN A 602 8.86 -23.62 -2.39
CA GLN A 602 7.88 -22.60 -2.01
C GLN A 602 7.17 -22.98 -0.70
N LEU A 603 7.03 -22.02 0.22
CA LEU A 603 6.29 -22.19 1.48
C LEU A 603 4.80 -21.94 1.26
N GLN A 604 3.96 -22.63 2.04
CA GLN A 604 2.49 -22.54 1.95
C GLN A 604 1.90 -22.05 3.27
N TRP A 605 1.02 -21.07 3.25
CA TRP A 605 0.25 -20.71 4.44
C TRP A 605 -0.61 -21.86 4.93
N ALA A 606 -0.67 -22.05 6.24
CA ALA A 606 -1.47 -23.07 6.89
C ALA A 606 -2.33 -22.44 8.01
N ASN A 607 -3.57 -22.10 7.67
CA ASN A 607 -4.50 -21.45 8.58
C ASN A 607 -5.00 -22.43 9.66
N MET A 608 -4.64 -22.15 10.92
CA MET A 608 -5.06 -22.90 12.10
C MET A 608 -5.92 -22.07 13.06
N SER A 609 -6.43 -20.91 12.62
CA SER A 609 -7.12 -19.96 13.50
C SER A 609 -8.34 -20.54 14.17
N ASN A 610 -9.17 -21.34 13.45
CA ASN A 610 -10.35 -21.96 14.05
C ASN A 610 -9.99 -22.92 15.20
N ALA A 611 -9.04 -23.84 15.00
CA ALA A 611 -8.63 -24.79 16.03
C ALA A 611 -7.98 -24.09 17.24
N SER A 612 -7.21 -23.04 16.96
CA SER A 612 -6.58 -22.20 17.98
C SER A 612 -7.60 -21.43 18.80
N CYS A 613 -8.57 -20.79 18.14
CA CYS A 613 -9.69 -20.11 18.83
C CYS A 613 -10.50 -21.08 19.70
N GLN A 614 -10.86 -22.27 19.19
CA GLN A 614 -11.59 -23.28 19.98
C GLN A 614 -10.80 -23.70 21.23
N THR A 615 -9.49 -23.95 21.08
CA THR A 615 -8.60 -24.28 22.19
C THR A 615 -8.48 -23.12 23.18
N ALA A 616 -8.30 -21.88 22.70
CA ALA A 616 -8.22 -20.69 23.53
C ALA A 616 -9.51 -20.42 24.31
N MET A 617 -10.66 -20.63 23.68
CA MET A 617 -11.97 -20.49 24.34
C MET A 617 -12.30 -21.63 25.34
N GLY A 618 -11.65 -22.80 25.26
CA GLY A 618 -11.88 -23.95 26.15
C GLY A 618 -12.86 -24.98 25.58
N TYR A 619 -13.01 -25.08 24.26
CA TYR A 619 -13.86 -26.04 23.59
C TYR A 619 -13.07 -27.20 22.98
N ASN A 620 -13.54 -28.42 23.17
CA ASN A 620 -12.99 -29.62 22.54
C ASN A 620 -13.32 -29.72 21.04
N GLN A 621 -14.54 -29.31 20.69
CA GLN A 621 -15.02 -29.41 19.30
C GLN A 621 -14.15 -28.55 18.36
N GLN A 622 -13.69 -29.16 17.26
CA GLN A 622 -12.85 -28.50 16.24
C GLN A 622 -11.55 -27.91 16.78
N SER A 623 -11.01 -28.42 17.88
CA SER A 623 -9.78 -27.94 18.52
C SER A 623 -8.52 -28.73 18.15
N ASP A 624 -8.58 -29.55 17.09
CA ASP A 624 -7.42 -30.33 16.63
C ASP A 624 -6.38 -29.41 15.98
N MET A 625 -5.23 -29.29 16.63
CA MET A 625 -4.11 -28.45 16.20
C MET A 625 -3.02 -29.27 15.46
N SER A 626 -3.31 -30.52 15.05
CA SER A 626 -2.29 -31.39 14.42
C SER A 626 -1.70 -30.82 13.13
N ALA A 627 -2.48 -30.03 12.39
CA ALA A 627 -2.07 -29.45 11.12
C ALA A 627 -1.11 -28.25 11.23
N PHE A 628 -0.72 -27.83 12.45
CA PHE A 628 0.48 -26.97 12.61
C PHE A 628 1.75 -27.66 12.13
N TYR A 629 1.78 -29.02 12.19
CA TYR A 629 2.89 -29.79 11.69
C TYR A 629 2.67 -30.16 10.22
N ALA A 630 3.49 -29.62 9.32
CA ALA A 630 3.34 -29.81 7.88
C ALA A 630 3.07 -31.26 7.41
N PRO A 631 3.76 -32.31 7.93
CA PRO A 631 3.44 -33.70 7.57
C PRO A 631 2.03 -34.16 7.99
N ARG A 632 1.38 -33.47 8.91
CA ARG A 632 0.00 -33.69 9.34
C ARG A 632 -0.99 -32.79 8.62
N HIS A 633 -0.54 -31.78 7.91
CA HIS A 633 -1.34 -30.88 7.09
C HIS A 633 -1.42 -31.41 5.64
N GLY A 634 -2.21 -32.48 5.41
CA GLY A 634 -2.34 -33.08 4.09
C GLY A 634 -1.06 -33.72 3.55
N SER A 635 -0.19 -34.24 4.45
CA SER A 635 1.08 -34.92 4.12
C SER A 635 2.10 -34.03 3.37
N ARG A 636 2.11 -32.73 3.67
CA ARG A 636 3.09 -31.80 3.09
C ARG A 636 4.50 -32.10 3.62
N PRO A 637 5.55 -31.78 2.85
CA PRO A 637 6.93 -31.93 3.31
C PRO A 637 7.18 -31.14 4.61
N TYR A 638 8.11 -31.64 5.42
CA TYR A 638 8.57 -30.90 6.60
C TYR A 638 9.08 -29.52 6.20
N GLY A 639 8.77 -28.49 7.03
CA GLY A 639 9.23 -27.12 6.82
C GLY A 639 8.58 -26.36 5.65
N SER A 640 7.66 -27.00 4.91
CA SER A 640 7.03 -26.39 3.73
C SER A 640 5.80 -25.52 4.04
N THR A 641 5.36 -25.46 5.29
CA THR A 641 4.23 -24.61 5.69
C THR A 641 4.66 -23.49 6.62
N VAL A 642 4.03 -22.33 6.49
CA VAL A 642 4.00 -21.25 7.48
C VAL A 642 2.65 -21.34 8.17
N SER A 643 2.63 -21.90 9.39
CA SER A 643 1.41 -22.13 10.14
C SER A 643 1.16 -20.99 11.12
N TYR A 644 -0.10 -20.59 11.29
CA TYR A 644 -0.46 -19.50 12.19
C TYR A 644 -1.76 -19.75 12.95
N ALA A 645 -1.84 -19.17 14.15
CA ALA A 645 -3.05 -19.15 14.98
C ALA A 645 -3.94 -17.95 14.69
N GLU A 646 -3.36 -16.87 14.20
CA GLU A 646 -4.00 -15.61 13.79
C GLU A 646 -3.27 -15.03 12.59
N SER A 647 -4.00 -14.31 11.72
CA SER A 647 -3.48 -13.43 10.67
C SER A 647 -4.34 -12.16 10.59
N HIS A 648 -4.02 -11.24 9.69
CA HIS A 648 -4.83 -10.05 9.46
C HIS A 648 -6.25 -10.37 8.98
N ASP A 649 -6.47 -11.51 8.31
CA ASP A 649 -7.75 -11.95 7.78
C ASP A 649 -8.65 -12.66 8.81
N GLU A 650 -8.07 -13.09 9.92
CA GLU A 650 -8.77 -13.92 10.90
C GLU A 650 -9.29 -13.11 12.10
N GLU A 651 -10.29 -13.64 12.79
CA GLU A 651 -10.73 -13.00 14.03
C GLU A 651 -9.77 -13.32 15.18
N ARG A 652 -9.45 -12.32 16.00
CA ARG A 652 -8.56 -12.46 17.14
C ARG A 652 -9.00 -13.51 18.15
N MET A 653 -8.08 -14.36 18.60
CA MET A 653 -8.34 -15.33 19.68
C MET A 653 -8.83 -14.64 20.96
N GLY A 654 -8.19 -13.50 21.34
CA GLY A 654 -8.60 -12.72 22.51
C GLY A 654 -10.05 -12.20 22.38
N TYR A 655 -10.47 -11.73 21.19
CA TYR A 655 -11.86 -11.34 20.95
C TYR A 655 -12.82 -12.54 21.08
N LYS A 656 -12.46 -13.69 20.52
CA LYS A 656 -13.27 -14.92 20.64
C LYS A 656 -13.43 -15.35 22.09
N GLN A 657 -12.37 -15.27 22.89
CA GLN A 657 -12.43 -15.56 24.32
C GLN A 657 -13.43 -14.66 25.06
N THR A 658 -13.36 -13.33 24.85
CA THR A 658 -14.28 -12.38 25.52
C THR A 658 -15.74 -12.59 25.16
N ARG A 659 -16.04 -13.05 23.96
CA ARG A 659 -17.41 -13.20 23.44
C ARG A 659 -17.98 -14.58 23.67
N TRP A 660 -17.18 -15.62 23.50
CA TRP A 660 -17.65 -17.00 23.42
C TRP A 660 -16.82 -17.96 24.28
N GLY A 661 -16.06 -17.48 25.25
CA GLY A 661 -15.33 -18.35 26.17
C GLY A 661 -16.24 -19.38 26.85
N ALA A 662 -15.74 -20.60 27.04
CA ALA A 662 -16.54 -21.74 27.54
C ALA A 662 -17.02 -21.57 28.99
N THR A 663 -16.29 -20.77 29.76
CA THR A 663 -16.60 -20.39 31.15
C THR A 663 -16.63 -18.89 31.30
N ASP A 664 -17.22 -18.39 32.38
CA ASP A 664 -17.23 -16.94 32.65
C ASP A 664 -15.82 -16.41 32.94
N ASP A 665 -14.93 -17.18 33.58
CA ASP A 665 -13.55 -16.82 33.80
C ASP A 665 -12.81 -16.56 32.48
N VAL A 666 -12.99 -17.43 31.45
CA VAL A 666 -12.41 -17.23 30.13
C VAL A 666 -12.90 -15.94 29.45
N LYS A 667 -14.13 -15.50 29.76
CA LYS A 667 -14.70 -14.29 29.16
C LYS A 667 -14.20 -13.01 29.83
N VAL A 668 -14.03 -13.00 31.16
CA VAL A 668 -13.85 -11.75 31.93
C VAL A 668 -12.50 -11.64 32.61
N ASP A 669 -11.81 -12.75 32.92
CA ASP A 669 -10.56 -12.76 33.64
C ASP A 669 -9.35 -12.67 32.66
N GLU A 670 -8.59 -11.59 32.73
CA GLU A 670 -7.41 -11.37 31.89
C GLU A 670 -6.27 -12.37 32.15
N GLU A 671 -6.10 -12.80 33.39
CA GLU A 671 -5.11 -13.80 33.74
C GLU A 671 -5.44 -15.14 33.08
N VAL A 672 -6.67 -15.61 33.20
CA VAL A 672 -7.15 -16.83 32.54
C VAL A 672 -7.02 -16.72 31.00
N ARG A 673 -7.41 -15.60 30.42
CA ARG A 673 -7.25 -15.38 28.96
C ARG A 673 -5.79 -15.44 28.54
N SER A 674 -4.90 -14.70 29.20
CA SER A 674 -3.49 -14.66 28.86
C SER A 674 -2.81 -16.03 29.03
N GLN A 675 -3.12 -16.79 30.07
CA GLN A 675 -2.60 -18.14 30.28
C GLN A 675 -3.02 -19.07 29.15
N ARG A 676 -4.30 -19.05 28.73
CA ARG A 676 -4.81 -19.87 27.64
C ARG A 676 -4.23 -19.49 26.27
N LEU A 677 -4.02 -18.19 25.98
CA LEU A 677 -3.32 -17.74 24.79
C LEU A 677 -1.86 -18.22 24.80
N GLY A 678 -1.19 -18.13 25.94
CA GLY A 678 0.18 -18.65 26.11
C GLY A 678 0.28 -20.17 25.89
N MET A 679 -0.72 -20.93 26.33
CA MET A 679 -0.80 -22.37 26.08
C MET A 679 -0.98 -22.67 24.58
N VAL A 680 -1.83 -21.92 23.85
CA VAL A 680 -1.99 -22.05 22.40
C VAL A 680 -0.68 -21.71 21.70
N ALA A 681 0.00 -20.62 22.10
CA ALA A 681 1.31 -20.24 21.57
C ALA A 681 2.35 -21.36 21.80
N ALA A 682 2.35 -22.01 22.97
CA ALA A 682 3.24 -23.13 23.27
C ALA A 682 2.96 -24.33 22.34
N LEU A 683 1.71 -24.70 22.12
CA LEU A 683 1.32 -25.76 21.18
C LEU A 683 1.71 -25.42 19.72
N MET A 684 1.59 -24.19 19.30
CA MET A 684 2.02 -23.73 17.98
C MET A 684 3.54 -23.73 17.87
N LEU A 685 4.22 -22.94 18.70
CA LEU A 685 5.65 -22.69 18.56
C LEU A 685 6.54 -23.88 18.89
N MET A 686 6.08 -24.85 19.71
CA MET A 686 6.82 -26.08 19.96
C MET A 686 6.59 -27.14 18.87
N THR A 687 5.69 -26.91 17.94
CA THR A 687 5.58 -27.74 16.75
C THR A 687 6.72 -27.41 15.77
N PRO A 688 7.51 -28.40 15.27
CA PRO A 688 8.56 -28.13 14.31
C PRO A 688 8.04 -27.61 12.96
N GLY A 689 8.76 -26.66 12.34
CA GLY A 689 8.42 -25.99 11.07
C GLY A 689 8.33 -24.48 11.26
N ASN A 690 7.78 -23.77 10.26
CA ASN A 690 7.69 -22.31 10.28
C ASN A 690 6.37 -21.85 10.89
N HIS A 691 6.40 -20.76 11.64
CA HIS A 691 5.21 -20.17 12.26
C HIS A 691 5.19 -18.67 12.09
N MET A 692 3.97 -18.12 12.03
CA MET A 692 3.74 -16.68 11.94
C MET A 692 2.95 -16.19 13.17
N ILE A 693 3.33 -15.03 13.66
CA ILE A 693 2.69 -14.29 14.73
C ILE A 693 2.10 -13.02 14.10
N TRP A 694 0.79 -12.83 14.19
CA TRP A 694 0.14 -11.57 13.80
C TRP A 694 0.36 -10.52 14.88
N GLN A 695 0.70 -9.28 14.47
CA GLN A 695 1.02 -8.16 15.38
C GLN A 695 0.09 -8.09 16.59
N PHE A 696 0.69 -7.95 17.78
CA PHE A 696 0.01 -7.90 19.08
C PHE A 696 -0.71 -9.18 19.53
N GLY A 697 -0.59 -10.30 18.82
CA GLY A 697 -1.03 -11.59 19.33
C GLY A 697 -0.34 -11.96 20.64
N GLU A 698 0.94 -11.63 20.76
CA GLU A 698 1.79 -11.78 21.95
C GLU A 698 1.43 -10.82 23.11
N LEU A 699 0.60 -9.80 22.81
CA LEU A 699 0.01 -8.88 23.80
C LEU A 699 -1.49 -9.13 24.00
N GLY A 700 -2.01 -10.25 23.48
CA GLY A 700 -3.40 -10.68 23.67
C GLY A 700 -4.41 -9.76 22.99
N ALA A 701 -4.14 -9.33 21.74
CA ALA A 701 -5.07 -8.51 20.98
C ALA A 701 -6.50 -9.07 20.99
N ASP A 702 -7.48 -8.23 21.33
CA ASP A 702 -8.89 -8.62 21.53
C ASP A 702 -9.90 -7.66 20.89
N GLN A 703 -9.44 -6.82 19.97
CA GLN A 703 -10.32 -6.01 19.11
C GLN A 703 -10.77 -6.85 17.92
N THR A 704 -12.06 -6.74 17.55
CA THR A 704 -12.55 -7.45 16.37
C THR A 704 -11.89 -6.95 15.08
N THR A 705 -11.58 -7.89 14.20
CA THR A 705 -11.09 -7.65 12.84
C THR A 705 -12.24 -7.65 11.82
N LYS A 706 -13.50 -7.83 12.27
CA LYS A 706 -14.66 -7.97 11.39
C LYS A 706 -15.66 -6.84 11.53
N ASN A 707 -16.32 -6.52 10.44
CA ASN A 707 -17.51 -5.68 10.37
C ASN A 707 -18.73 -6.42 10.88
N THR A 708 -19.84 -5.72 11.06
CA THR A 708 -21.12 -6.29 11.53
C THR A 708 -21.73 -7.29 10.55
N ASP A 709 -21.37 -7.24 9.27
CA ASP A 709 -21.77 -8.18 8.21
C ASP A 709 -20.84 -9.40 8.10
N GLY A 710 -19.77 -9.45 8.90
CA GLY A 710 -18.78 -10.52 8.93
C GLY A 710 -17.61 -10.35 7.95
N GLY A 711 -17.62 -9.32 7.12
CA GLY A 711 -16.48 -8.95 6.26
C GLY A 711 -15.32 -8.37 7.06
N ASN A 712 -14.14 -8.27 6.42
CA ASN A 712 -12.97 -7.68 7.05
C ASN A 712 -13.19 -6.17 7.33
N ASN A 713 -12.86 -5.75 8.53
CA ASN A 713 -12.87 -4.35 8.93
C ASN A 713 -11.47 -3.77 8.72
N THR A 714 -11.30 -3.00 7.65
CA THR A 714 -10.03 -2.35 7.30
C THR A 714 -9.80 -1.02 8.02
N ASP A 715 -10.73 -0.57 8.87
CA ASP A 715 -10.54 0.63 9.67
C ASP A 715 -9.31 0.50 10.60
N PRO A 716 -8.66 1.64 10.92
CA PRO A 716 -7.52 1.67 11.83
C PRO A 716 -7.80 0.99 13.17
N LYS A 717 -6.82 0.24 13.66
CA LYS A 717 -6.88 -0.43 14.96
C LYS A 717 -5.98 0.29 15.96
N THR A 718 -6.40 0.28 17.23
CA THR A 718 -5.59 0.84 18.33
C THR A 718 -4.34 0.00 18.54
N VAL A 719 -3.19 0.65 18.60
CA VAL A 719 -1.92 0.02 18.97
C VAL A 719 -1.91 -0.38 20.45
N LEU A 720 -1.30 -1.52 20.78
CA LEU A 720 -1.43 -2.13 22.11
C LEU A 720 -0.19 -1.99 23.00
N TRP A 721 0.76 -1.10 22.68
CA TRP A 721 1.98 -0.92 23.47
C TRP A 721 1.72 -0.62 24.96
N GLY A 722 0.60 0.00 25.32
CA GLY A 722 0.22 0.23 26.72
C GLY A 722 -0.02 -1.06 27.53
N ARG A 723 -0.24 -2.22 26.87
CA ARG A 723 -0.41 -3.51 27.55
C ARG A 723 0.89 -4.04 28.16
N LEU A 724 2.04 -3.54 27.77
CA LEU A 724 3.33 -3.88 28.42
C LEU A 724 3.37 -3.50 29.90
N GLU A 725 2.54 -2.56 30.34
CA GLU A 725 2.43 -2.16 31.74
C GLU A 725 1.52 -3.08 32.56
N ASN A 726 0.75 -3.96 31.90
CA ASN A 726 -0.17 -4.92 32.55
C ASN A 726 0.54 -6.27 32.75
N GLY A 727 0.61 -6.76 33.98
CA GLY A 727 1.32 -7.99 34.33
C GLY A 727 0.86 -9.23 33.58
N ASN A 728 -0.44 -9.38 33.27
CA ASN A 728 -0.97 -10.54 32.55
C ASN A 728 -0.49 -10.57 31.09
N TRP A 729 -0.50 -9.42 30.41
CA TRP A 729 -0.03 -9.32 29.03
C TRP A 729 1.49 -9.33 28.92
N ALA A 730 2.21 -8.78 29.92
CA ALA A 730 3.65 -8.94 30.05
C ALA A 730 4.05 -10.42 30.23
N ASN A 731 3.28 -11.20 30.98
CA ASN A 731 3.47 -12.65 31.14
C ASN A 731 3.23 -13.41 29.82
N LEU A 732 2.25 -12.98 29.02
CA LEU A 732 2.02 -13.56 27.71
C LEU A 732 3.18 -13.26 26.76
N LEU A 733 3.65 -12.01 26.71
CA LEU A 733 4.84 -11.61 25.96
C LEU A 733 6.06 -12.44 26.37
N GLN A 734 6.29 -12.61 27.67
CA GLN A 734 7.40 -13.44 28.18
C GLN A 734 7.25 -14.91 27.71
N THR A 735 6.01 -15.40 27.64
CA THR A 735 5.74 -16.75 27.11
C THR A 735 6.18 -16.87 25.67
N TYR A 736 5.72 -15.97 24.77
CA TYR A 736 6.13 -15.97 23.37
C TYR A 736 7.64 -15.84 23.22
N THR A 737 8.26 -14.93 23.96
CA THR A 737 9.70 -14.74 23.97
C THR A 737 10.44 -16.04 24.35
N ASN A 738 10.07 -16.67 25.46
CA ASN A 738 10.69 -17.91 25.90
C ASN A 738 10.55 -19.03 24.87
N LEU A 739 9.37 -19.19 24.27
CA LEU A 739 9.11 -20.23 23.26
C LEU A 739 9.94 -20.00 21.99
N ASN A 740 10.02 -18.77 21.48
CA ASN A 740 10.82 -18.44 20.32
C ASN A 740 12.31 -18.70 20.57
N TRP A 741 12.83 -18.30 21.74
CA TRP A 741 14.23 -18.54 22.09
C TRP A 741 14.54 -20.00 22.34
N ILE A 742 13.64 -20.81 22.92
CA ILE A 742 13.81 -22.28 23.03
C ILE A 742 14.02 -22.87 21.62
N ARG A 743 13.23 -22.46 20.61
CA ARG A 743 13.42 -22.91 19.22
C ARG A 743 14.80 -22.52 18.68
N ARG A 744 15.18 -21.25 18.82
CA ARG A 744 16.45 -20.72 18.29
C ARG A 744 17.68 -21.35 18.93
N LEU A 745 17.61 -21.65 20.22
CA LEU A 745 18.73 -22.22 20.98
C LEU A 745 18.87 -23.74 20.80
N ASN A 746 17.83 -24.42 20.33
CA ASN A 746 17.81 -25.86 20.14
C ASN A 746 17.46 -26.26 18.70
N PRO A 747 18.16 -25.75 17.67
CA PRO A 747 17.78 -25.94 16.27
C PRO A 747 17.73 -27.42 15.85
N ALA A 748 18.48 -28.31 16.52
CA ALA A 748 18.45 -29.75 16.25
C ALA A 748 17.10 -30.39 16.60
N LEU A 749 16.38 -29.87 17.62
CA LEU A 749 15.04 -30.32 18.00
C LEU A 749 13.92 -29.82 17.05
N PHE A 750 14.25 -28.86 16.19
CA PHE A 750 13.31 -28.26 15.23
C PHE A 750 13.83 -28.44 13.80
N SER A 751 14.28 -29.65 13.45
CA SER A 751 14.83 -30.03 12.15
C SER A 751 14.04 -31.18 11.54
N ALA A 752 14.30 -31.48 10.26
CA ALA A 752 13.65 -32.57 9.55
C ALA A 752 13.98 -33.97 10.17
N ASP A 753 15.13 -34.08 10.84
CA ASP A 753 15.58 -35.35 11.47
C ASP A 753 14.99 -35.57 12.87
N THR A 754 14.23 -34.63 13.40
CA THR A 754 13.63 -34.72 14.74
C THR A 754 12.54 -35.77 14.78
N GLN A 755 12.62 -36.66 15.80
CA GLN A 755 11.54 -37.57 16.10
C GLN A 755 10.45 -36.81 16.86
N VAL A 756 9.23 -36.77 16.28
CA VAL A 756 8.09 -36.02 16.77
C VAL A 756 7.00 -36.98 17.22
N ASP A 757 6.62 -36.89 18.50
CA ASP A 757 5.50 -37.59 19.08
C ASP A 757 4.53 -36.58 19.70
N MET A 758 3.32 -36.54 19.21
CA MET A 758 2.35 -35.48 19.53
C MET A 758 0.94 -36.03 19.75
N SER A 759 0.28 -35.54 20.79
CA SER A 759 -1.15 -35.70 21.06
C SER A 759 -1.85 -34.35 20.79
N TYR A 760 -2.40 -34.16 19.60
CA TYR A 760 -2.99 -32.89 19.18
C TYR A 760 -4.46 -32.73 19.48
N ASN A 761 -5.18 -33.85 19.47
CA ASN A 761 -6.62 -33.91 19.68
C ASN A 761 -6.98 -34.46 21.08
N GLY A 762 -5.99 -34.65 21.94
CA GLY A 762 -6.18 -35.06 23.31
C GLY A 762 -6.94 -34.00 24.09
N TRP A 763 -8.03 -34.36 24.74
CA TRP A 763 -8.78 -33.48 25.63
C TRP A 763 -8.82 -34.05 27.05
N THR A 764 -9.31 -35.26 27.20
CA THR A 764 -9.45 -35.92 28.51
C THR A 764 -8.13 -36.30 29.18
N ASN A 765 -7.06 -36.45 28.41
CA ASN A 765 -5.72 -36.80 28.89
C ASN A 765 -4.73 -35.65 28.72
N GLY A 766 -5.19 -34.46 28.33
CA GLY A 766 -4.37 -33.34 27.96
C GLY A 766 -3.65 -33.53 26.64
N ARG A 767 -2.75 -32.58 26.31
CA ARG A 767 -1.94 -32.59 25.10
C ARG A 767 -0.46 -32.65 25.41
N HIS A 768 0.33 -33.28 24.54
CA HIS A 768 1.76 -33.24 24.65
C HIS A 768 2.42 -33.11 23.28
N ILE A 769 3.62 -32.52 23.26
CA ILE A 769 4.56 -32.52 22.16
C ILE A 769 5.90 -32.98 22.71
N ARG A 770 6.41 -34.10 22.18
CA ARG A 770 7.72 -34.63 22.50
C ARG A 770 8.62 -34.59 21.27
N LEU A 771 9.76 -33.93 21.37
CA LEU A 771 10.78 -33.80 20.35
C LEU A 771 12.05 -34.48 20.81
N THR A 772 12.66 -35.31 19.94
CA THR A 772 13.89 -36.03 20.26
C THR A 772 14.89 -35.93 19.10
N ALA A 773 16.09 -35.43 19.37
CA ALA A 773 17.19 -35.35 18.43
C ALA A 773 18.53 -35.63 19.14
N GLY A 774 19.30 -36.60 18.65
CA GLY A 774 20.57 -37.01 19.30
C GLY A 774 20.37 -37.35 20.78
N ASN A 775 21.00 -36.64 21.69
CA ASN A 775 20.86 -36.78 23.14
C ASN A 775 19.82 -35.86 23.76
N GLN A 776 19.33 -34.92 23.00
CA GLN A 776 18.35 -33.96 23.44
C GLN A 776 16.92 -34.51 23.37
N GLU A 777 16.12 -34.22 24.35
CA GLU A 777 14.68 -34.45 24.36
C GLU A 777 14.00 -33.25 25.02
N LEU A 778 12.90 -32.80 24.40
CA LEU A 778 12.01 -31.75 24.90
C LEU A 778 10.59 -32.32 24.97
N LEU A 779 9.88 -32.07 26.07
CA LEU A 779 8.50 -32.43 26.28
C LEU A 779 7.68 -31.23 26.73
N LEU A 780 6.68 -30.88 25.93
CA LEU A 780 5.56 -29.98 26.32
C LEU A 780 4.40 -30.82 26.85
N LEU A 781 3.88 -30.48 28.03
CA LEU A 781 2.59 -30.93 28.55
C LEU A 781 1.65 -29.74 28.64
N ALA A 782 0.38 -29.87 28.18
CA ALA A 782 -0.60 -28.80 28.17
C ALA A 782 -2.01 -29.31 28.56
N ASN A 783 -2.73 -28.49 29.33
CA ASN A 783 -4.11 -28.73 29.71
C ASN A 783 -5.08 -27.81 28.94
N PRO A 784 -5.70 -28.25 27.84
CA PRO A 784 -6.61 -27.39 27.07
C PRO A 784 -8.01 -27.26 27.72
N THR A 785 -8.32 -28.04 28.75
CA THR A 785 -9.66 -28.11 29.36
C THR A 785 -9.98 -26.89 30.24
N THR A 786 -11.17 -26.85 30.79
CA THR A 786 -11.63 -25.85 31.76
C THR A 786 -11.44 -26.25 33.21
N ASP A 787 -10.94 -27.45 33.45
CA ASP A 787 -10.72 -28.02 34.79
C ASP A 787 -9.25 -28.40 34.97
N GLU A 788 -8.78 -28.43 36.22
CA GLU A 788 -7.45 -28.92 36.56
C GLU A 788 -7.33 -30.42 36.22
N MET A 789 -6.22 -30.86 35.68
CA MET A 789 -5.97 -32.28 35.37
C MET A 789 -4.49 -32.63 35.52
N THR A 790 -4.22 -33.92 35.66
CA THR A 790 -2.87 -34.45 35.52
C THR A 790 -2.64 -34.87 34.08
N VAL A 791 -1.64 -34.28 33.44
CA VAL A 791 -1.20 -34.63 32.08
C VAL A 791 0.09 -35.44 32.18
N GLU A 792 0.16 -36.56 31.46
CA GLU A 792 1.36 -37.41 31.42
C GLU A 792 1.75 -37.78 29.99
N ALA A 793 3.05 -37.96 29.76
CA ALA A 793 3.58 -38.48 28.52
C ALA A 793 4.82 -39.33 28.74
N ALA A 794 5.07 -40.29 27.85
CA ALA A 794 6.27 -41.10 27.85
C ALA A 794 7.50 -40.32 27.44
N VAL A 795 8.63 -40.55 28.03
CA VAL A 795 9.91 -39.96 27.68
C VAL A 795 10.98 -41.06 27.48
N THR A 796 12.01 -40.77 26.73
CA THR A 796 13.06 -41.72 26.36
C THR A 796 14.42 -41.32 26.93
N LYS A 797 14.64 -40.01 27.12
CA LYS A 797 15.91 -39.43 27.54
C LYS A 797 15.78 -38.55 28.76
N ILE A 798 14.64 -37.94 29.00
CA ILE A 798 14.34 -37.18 30.21
C ILE A 798 14.26 -38.19 31.39
N ALA A 799 15.06 -37.98 32.41
CA ALA A 799 15.11 -38.81 33.63
C ALA A 799 15.16 -37.88 34.86
N ALA A 800 14.90 -38.40 36.05
CA ALA A 800 14.91 -37.62 37.27
C ALA A 800 16.28 -36.95 37.55
N ALA A 801 17.37 -37.52 37.03
CA ALA A 801 18.74 -37.04 37.20
C ALA A 801 19.17 -35.95 36.18
N ASN A 802 18.43 -35.80 35.06
CA ASN A 802 18.83 -34.92 33.94
C ASN A 802 17.66 -34.08 33.37
N ASN A 803 16.58 -33.91 34.13
CA ASN A 803 15.46 -33.05 33.69
C ASN A 803 15.69 -31.59 34.05
N ARG A 804 15.11 -30.70 33.22
CA ARG A 804 15.12 -29.28 33.45
C ARG A 804 13.75 -28.72 32.99
N VAL A 805 13.10 -27.94 33.84
CA VAL A 805 11.97 -27.09 33.41
C VAL A 805 12.54 -25.94 32.61
N MET A 806 12.21 -25.86 31.34
CA MET A 806 12.70 -24.83 30.43
C MET A 806 11.83 -23.56 30.50
N THR A 807 10.53 -23.73 30.54
CA THR A 807 9.51 -22.68 30.74
C THR A 807 8.17 -23.31 31.10
N SER A 808 7.30 -22.51 31.69
CA SER A 808 5.92 -22.91 32.03
C SER A 808 5.02 -21.67 31.95
N THR A 809 3.73 -21.85 32.12
CA THR A 809 2.79 -20.74 32.31
C THR A 809 3.30 -19.84 33.44
N PRO A 810 3.57 -18.53 33.19
CA PRO A 810 4.05 -17.62 34.22
C PRO A 810 3.06 -17.51 35.39
N ALA A 811 3.59 -17.18 36.56
CA ALA A 811 2.86 -17.03 37.84
C ALA A 811 2.13 -18.30 38.34
N VAL A 812 2.37 -19.47 37.71
CA VAL A 812 1.81 -20.76 38.14
C VAL A 812 2.98 -21.66 38.59
N GLU A 813 2.94 -22.13 39.84
CA GLU A 813 3.94 -23.08 40.35
C GLU A 813 3.60 -24.50 39.86
N LEU A 814 4.45 -25.06 39.00
CA LEU A 814 4.26 -26.37 38.38
C LEU A 814 5.45 -27.27 38.73
N THR A 815 5.15 -28.46 39.25
CA THR A 815 6.13 -29.46 39.71
C THR A 815 6.00 -30.76 38.92
N PRO A 816 6.64 -30.86 37.73
CA PRO A 816 6.62 -32.10 36.96
C PRO A 816 7.42 -33.19 37.67
N ALA A 817 6.87 -34.39 37.71
CA ALA A 817 7.47 -35.59 38.26
C ALA A 817 7.92 -36.55 37.16
N VAL A 818 9.14 -37.06 37.28
CA VAL A 818 9.69 -38.06 36.33
C VAL A 818 9.75 -39.41 37.02
N THR A 819 8.96 -40.40 36.58
CA THR A 819 8.85 -41.72 37.18
C THR A 819 8.62 -42.77 36.08
N ASP A 820 9.38 -43.85 36.10
CA ASP A 820 9.23 -45.05 35.24
C ASP A 820 9.14 -44.71 33.72
N GLY A 821 9.96 -43.81 33.24
CA GLY A 821 10.00 -43.41 31.83
C GLY A 821 8.80 -42.55 31.39
N LYS A 822 8.14 -41.91 32.32
CA LYS A 822 7.09 -40.93 32.09
C LYS A 822 7.38 -39.63 32.84
N VAL A 823 6.90 -38.54 32.29
CA VAL A 823 6.72 -37.28 32.99
C VAL A 823 5.25 -37.05 33.22
N SER A 824 4.88 -36.69 34.45
CA SER A 824 3.53 -36.28 34.81
C SER A 824 3.54 -34.91 35.49
N CYS A 825 2.56 -34.08 35.23
CA CYS A 825 2.38 -32.79 35.90
C CYS A 825 0.88 -32.53 36.13
N LYS A 826 0.54 -32.04 37.31
CA LYS A 826 -0.77 -31.51 37.62
C LYS A 826 -0.87 -30.08 37.10
N LEU A 827 -1.71 -29.84 36.08
CA LEU A 827 -1.85 -28.60 35.36
C LEU A 827 -3.23 -27.98 35.62
N PRO A 828 -3.29 -26.74 36.13
CA PRO A 828 -4.52 -25.94 36.11
C PRO A 828 -5.08 -25.80 34.68
N ALA A 829 -6.35 -25.40 34.57
CA ALA A 829 -7.01 -25.17 33.30
C ALA A 829 -6.24 -24.15 32.43
N GLY A 830 -6.03 -24.45 31.15
CA GLY A 830 -5.39 -23.51 30.19
C GLY A 830 -3.90 -23.28 30.40
N THR A 831 -3.19 -24.16 31.13
CA THR A 831 -1.76 -24.00 31.43
C THR A 831 -0.88 -25.06 30.75
N PHE A 832 0.42 -24.82 30.72
CA PHE A 832 1.42 -25.71 30.13
C PHE A 832 2.74 -25.69 30.91
N VAL A 833 3.56 -26.73 30.68
CA VAL A 833 4.95 -26.80 31.13
C VAL A 833 5.83 -27.44 30.06
N ILE A 834 7.03 -26.96 29.88
CA ILE A 834 8.05 -27.52 28.97
C ILE A 834 9.26 -27.99 29.79
N ILE A 835 9.64 -29.25 29.55
CA ILE A 835 10.75 -29.90 30.23
C ILE A 835 11.75 -30.37 29.16
N GLY A 836 13.02 -30.20 29.39
CA GLY A 836 14.10 -30.68 28.53
C GLY A 836 15.13 -31.53 29.27
N THR A 837 15.94 -32.27 28.53
CA THR A 837 17.16 -32.88 29.07
C THR A 837 18.19 -31.82 29.51
N ALA A 838 19.16 -32.18 30.32
CA ALA A 838 20.22 -31.29 30.76
C ALA A 838 21.05 -30.70 29.59
N ASP A 839 21.11 -31.43 28.45
CA ASP A 839 21.83 -30.99 27.24
C ASP A 839 20.99 -30.02 26.38
N THR A 840 19.72 -29.78 26.76
CA THR A 840 18.85 -28.85 26.03
C THR A 840 19.15 -27.44 26.47
N ALA A 841 19.53 -26.57 25.57
CA ALA A 841 19.82 -25.17 25.88
C ALA A 841 18.56 -24.45 26.36
N GLY A 842 18.61 -23.84 27.52
CA GLY A 842 17.56 -22.98 28.06
C GLY A 842 17.87 -21.50 27.82
N ILE A 843 16.88 -20.65 28.11
CA ILE A 843 16.94 -19.20 27.89
C ILE A 843 18.08 -18.55 28.67
N ASP A 844 18.41 -19.06 29.85
CA ASP A 844 19.53 -18.56 30.66
C ASP A 844 20.89 -18.69 29.97
N GLY A 845 21.00 -19.58 28.94
CA GLY A 845 22.17 -19.73 28.09
C GLY A 845 22.27 -18.67 26.96
N ALA A 846 21.15 -18.02 26.63
CA ALA A 846 21.13 -16.93 25.62
C ALA A 846 21.60 -15.59 26.22
N ILE A 847 21.61 -15.46 27.53
CA ILE A 847 22.20 -14.32 28.28
C ILE A 847 23.71 -14.59 28.55
N GLY A 848 24.26 -15.64 27.96
CA GLY A 848 25.66 -16.01 28.12
C GLY A 848 26.59 -15.06 27.36
N ASP A 849 27.45 -14.45 28.09
CA ASP A 849 28.51 -13.48 28.03
C ASP A 849 28.03 -12.12 28.55
N ALA A 850 28.44 -11.83 29.80
CA ALA A 850 28.24 -10.51 30.35
C ALA A 850 28.71 -9.47 29.33
N PRO A 851 27.91 -8.48 29.01
CA PRO A 851 28.27 -7.49 28.00
C PRO A 851 29.58 -6.85 28.40
N THR A 852 30.50 -6.69 27.46
CA THR A 852 31.75 -5.95 27.64
C THR A 852 31.45 -4.52 28.06
N ALA A 853 30.27 -4.02 27.73
CA ALA A 853 29.74 -2.74 28.17
C ALA A 853 28.34 -2.84 28.79
N ARG A 854 28.05 -1.95 29.74
CA ARG A 854 26.75 -1.85 30.40
C ARG A 854 26.31 -0.39 30.57
N ALA A 855 25.01 -0.16 30.48
CA ALA A 855 24.42 1.16 30.69
C ALA A 855 24.01 1.36 32.16
N ILE A 856 24.36 2.50 32.73
CA ILE A 856 24.03 2.91 34.11
C ILE A 856 23.28 4.25 34.04
N GLY A 857 22.05 4.26 34.55
CA GLY A 857 21.25 5.48 34.69
C GLY A 857 21.67 6.32 35.88
N GLY A 858 21.72 7.61 35.66
CA GLY A 858 22.02 8.60 36.67
C GLY A 858 21.01 9.76 36.68
N ASN A 859 21.32 10.87 37.30
CA ASN A 859 20.49 12.08 37.31
C ASN A 859 20.52 12.74 35.91
N GLY A 860 19.48 12.56 35.14
CA GLY A 860 19.31 13.13 33.80
C GLY A 860 20.27 12.60 32.74
N ARG A 861 20.96 11.47 32.98
CA ARG A 861 21.87 10.89 31.98
C ARG A 861 22.03 9.37 32.11
N ILE A 862 22.49 8.75 31.01
CA ILE A 862 22.92 7.35 30.97
C ILE A 862 24.42 7.31 30.67
N THR A 863 25.16 6.57 31.48
CA THR A 863 26.59 6.39 31.30
C THR A 863 26.85 4.96 30.83
N ILE A 864 27.62 4.79 29.77
CA ILE A 864 28.06 3.48 29.30
C ILE A 864 29.41 3.16 29.96
N VAL A 865 29.53 1.98 30.57
CA VAL A 865 30.74 1.49 31.23
C VAL A 865 31.19 0.22 30.52
N GLY A 866 32.39 0.21 29.96
CA GLY A 866 32.96 -0.84 29.13
C GLY A 866 33.25 -0.40 27.72
N GLU A 867 33.88 -1.29 26.93
CA GLU A 867 34.15 -1.04 25.51
C GLU A 867 32.92 -1.40 24.67
N TYR A 868 32.56 -0.56 23.69
CA TYR A 868 31.44 -0.77 22.79
C TYR A 868 31.71 -0.11 21.44
N ASP A 869 31.10 -0.65 20.39
CA ASP A 869 31.17 -0.10 19.04
C ASP A 869 29.99 0.85 18.74
N THR A 870 28.79 0.48 19.19
CA THR A 870 27.57 1.27 18.96
C THR A 870 26.73 1.39 20.23
N VAL A 871 26.04 2.54 20.38
CA VAL A 871 25.06 2.74 21.44
C VAL A 871 23.88 3.56 20.90
N SER A 872 22.68 3.10 21.19
CA SER A 872 21.43 3.80 20.90
C SER A 872 20.56 3.84 22.14
N VAL A 873 19.93 4.97 22.41
CA VAL A 873 19.08 5.16 23.60
C VAL A 873 17.67 5.53 23.13
N TYR A 874 16.70 4.83 23.68
CA TYR A 874 15.29 5.06 23.38
C TYR A 874 14.49 5.33 24.65
N SER A 875 13.55 6.26 24.60
CA SER A 875 12.54 6.40 25.64
C SER A 875 11.64 5.17 25.67
N ILE A 876 10.86 5.00 26.72
CA ILE A 876 9.88 3.91 26.81
C ILE A 876 8.80 3.99 25.72
N SER A 877 8.60 5.17 25.14
CA SER A 877 7.72 5.37 23.97
C SER A 877 8.39 5.04 22.64
N GLY A 878 9.65 4.58 22.63
CA GLY A 878 10.40 4.22 21.43
C GLY A 878 11.11 5.40 20.74
N ALA A 879 10.97 6.62 21.22
CA ALA A 879 11.65 7.76 20.63
C ALA A 879 13.16 7.70 20.93
N MET A 880 14.00 7.81 19.89
CA MET A 880 15.45 7.87 20.03
C MET A 880 15.85 9.16 20.76
N THR A 881 16.81 9.06 21.65
CA THR A 881 17.29 10.19 22.47
C THR A 881 18.80 10.08 22.69
N GLY A 882 19.41 11.15 23.19
CA GLY A 882 20.81 11.14 23.56
C GLY A 882 21.05 10.50 24.93
N LEU A 883 22.33 10.41 25.31
CA LEU A 883 22.77 9.89 26.62
C LEU A 883 22.61 10.91 27.77
N GLU A 884 22.39 12.19 27.46
CA GLU A 884 22.30 13.32 28.41
C GLU A 884 21.03 14.15 28.21
N GLY A 885 20.64 14.92 29.21
CA GLY A 885 19.44 15.76 29.17
C GLY A 885 18.13 14.97 29.29
N LEU A 886 18.19 13.78 29.85
CA LEU A 886 17.07 12.88 30.00
C LEU A 886 16.16 13.25 31.17
N THR A 887 14.85 13.14 30.97
CA THR A 887 13.89 13.25 32.06
C THR A 887 13.91 11.99 32.94
N PRO A 888 13.55 12.06 34.23
CA PRO A 888 13.41 10.85 35.03
C PRO A 888 12.44 9.85 34.38
N GLY A 889 12.88 8.61 34.23
CA GLY A 889 12.09 7.57 33.56
C GLY A 889 12.92 6.33 33.22
N ILE A 890 12.25 5.36 32.63
CA ILE A 890 12.90 4.14 32.11
C ILE A 890 13.27 4.38 30.65
N TYR A 891 14.49 4.01 30.28
CA TYR A 891 15.02 4.06 28.93
C TYR A 891 15.48 2.68 28.50
N VAL A 892 15.40 2.40 27.22
CA VAL A 892 16.02 1.22 26.61
C VAL A 892 17.33 1.67 25.97
N VAL A 893 18.41 1.02 26.35
CA VAL A 893 19.75 1.29 25.82
C VAL A 893 20.21 0.06 25.06
N ASP A 894 20.44 0.22 23.79
CA ASP A 894 21.05 -0.79 22.93
C ASP A 894 22.56 -0.52 22.86
N ILE A 895 23.36 -1.47 23.27
CA ILE A 895 24.83 -1.45 23.17
C ILE A 895 25.23 -2.64 22.30
N ASP A 896 25.79 -2.40 21.14
CA ASP A 896 26.24 -3.42 20.19
C ASP A 896 25.17 -4.48 19.87
N GLY A 897 23.91 -4.01 19.69
CA GLY A 897 22.78 -4.89 19.43
C GLY A 897 22.24 -5.64 20.67
N ARG A 898 22.65 -5.22 21.89
CA ARG A 898 22.14 -5.77 23.16
C ARG A 898 21.42 -4.70 23.95
N ALA A 899 20.12 -4.89 24.12
CA ALA A 899 19.30 -3.94 24.85
C ALA A 899 19.27 -4.20 26.34
N SER A 900 19.24 -3.13 27.13
CA SER A 900 19.01 -3.15 28.55
C SER A 900 18.09 -2.03 28.98
N LYS A 901 17.25 -2.26 30.00
CA LYS A 901 16.44 -1.21 30.60
C LYS A 901 17.24 -0.44 31.65
N VAL A 902 17.24 0.87 31.57
CA VAL A 902 18.00 1.76 32.46
C VAL A 902 17.05 2.79 33.06
N LEU A 903 17.07 2.88 34.41
CA LEU A 903 16.30 3.89 35.11
C LEU A 903 17.15 5.16 35.26
N VAL A 904 16.69 6.24 34.64
CA VAL A 904 17.21 7.61 34.87
C VAL A 904 16.40 8.27 35.99
N ARG A 905 17.08 8.87 36.96
CA ARG A 905 16.50 9.51 38.13
C ARG A 905 16.58 11.03 38.05
#